data_7506d8a839e1ce7c230281a96856ff83
#
_entry.id   7506d8a839e1ce7c230281a96856ff83
#
_cell.length_a   1.000
_cell.length_b   1.000
_cell.length_c   1.000
_cell.angle_alpha   90.00
_cell.angle_beta   90.00
_cell.angle_gamma   90.00
#
_symmetry.space_group_name_H-M   'P 1'
#
loop_
_entity.id
_entity.type
_entity.pdbx_description
1 polymer ?
#
loop_
_entity_poly.entity_id
_entity_poly.type
_entity_poly.pdbx_seq_one_letter_code
_entity_poly.pdbx_strand_id
1 'polypeptide(L)'
;MTVPDPSLLRLAAEAAMRDHGFVPEFPPEVVQQAATVDDPSDDALPPGSRDLRALPWTSIDNRESRDLDQVEVAEELPDGSIRLYIGIADVNALVPRGTPADDHAATNTTSVYTGVVVFPMLPERLSTDLSSLNPNEDRLAVVTQFDVDDEGNISGADVYRALVHNHAKLTYTGVGAWLEGHGPVPAPLAASPVLRDQVRLQDAAAARLREARKRAGALDFESVEARPVVANGKVVDLQVTARNRARDLIEDFMVAANRAVAAYLMEHGSPSLRRVVREPKRWDRIVAIADEHGVTLPAAPDSVALSEFLAARREADPENFAELSLAIVKLLGPGVYVLERRLGERREMGHFGLAVADYVHSTAPNRRFPDLVTQRLLYAVERKSGSPYTDEELIAIAERCTERADAARKVERTMRKVAGAAMLADRVGDSFAAVVTGASRKGTYVRLVSPPVEGRVVRGEQGLDVGDTVRVTLVGTDVAKGFVDFAHETADAARKLERSRRKKRAADVLRAQIGKQFEAEVTGVTDAGTWVRLTNGMGEGRVVRGFNPLKVGMTVPVVLLRTDSVHGFIDFEYVTGDQKKNERLGRKRAMAERLLDRVGDSFDASVTGVTPKATWIVAGEERIEGRLVRGRRGLQVGDGIRVVLLRADPVRGFID
;
A
#
# COMPACT_ATOMS: atom_id res chain seq x y z
N MET A 1 19.78 9.83 7.00
CA MET A 1 19.24 9.23 5.76
C MET A 1 17.95 9.96 5.44
N THR A 2 17.87 10.58 4.28
CA THR A 2 16.74 11.41 3.84
C THR A 2 15.54 10.51 3.53
N VAL A 3 14.40 10.84 4.11
CA VAL A 3 13.10 10.24 3.75
C VAL A 3 12.87 10.43 2.24
N PRO A 4 12.40 9.40 1.50
CA PRO A 4 12.17 9.53 0.06
C PRO A 4 11.23 10.72 -0.22
N ASP A 5 11.66 11.60 -1.10
CA ASP A 5 10.86 12.70 -1.63
C ASP A 5 9.62 12.10 -2.35
N PRO A 6 8.41 12.64 -2.19
CA PRO A 6 7.22 12.25 -2.94
C PRO A 6 7.44 12.16 -4.45
N SER A 7 8.31 13.00 -4.99
CA SER A 7 8.74 12.95 -6.39
C SER A 7 9.42 11.63 -6.75
N LEU A 8 10.17 10.98 -5.83
CA LEU A 8 10.85 9.72 -6.09
C LEU A 8 9.88 8.54 -6.25
N LEU A 9 8.82 8.48 -5.45
CA LEU A 9 7.80 7.44 -5.58
C LEU A 9 7.02 7.57 -6.89
N ARG A 10 6.71 8.80 -7.29
CA ARG A 10 6.08 9.09 -8.58
C ARG A 10 6.99 8.69 -9.75
N LEU A 11 8.26 9.10 -9.73
CA LEU A 11 9.23 8.72 -10.75
C LEU A 11 9.41 7.20 -10.86
N ALA A 12 9.43 6.49 -9.73
CA ALA A 12 9.46 5.02 -9.71
C ALA A 12 8.21 4.41 -10.36
N ALA A 13 7.02 4.98 -10.10
CA ALA A 13 5.78 4.53 -10.70
C ALA A 13 5.75 4.78 -12.22
N GLU A 14 6.18 5.95 -12.67
CA GLU A 14 6.29 6.27 -14.10
C GLU A 14 7.30 5.36 -14.81
N ALA A 15 8.44 5.09 -14.19
CA ALA A 15 9.42 4.13 -14.72
C ALA A 15 8.83 2.71 -14.82
N ALA A 16 8.14 2.24 -13.77
CA ALA A 16 7.48 0.94 -13.78
C ALA A 16 6.40 0.85 -14.88
N MET A 17 5.66 1.92 -15.13
CA MET A 17 4.68 2.01 -16.23
C MET A 17 5.39 1.81 -17.59
N ARG A 18 6.45 2.59 -17.87
CA ARG A 18 7.19 2.51 -19.13
C ARG A 18 7.88 1.15 -19.33
N ASP A 19 8.47 0.58 -18.28
CA ASP A 19 9.13 -0.74 -18.30
C ASP A 19 8.15 -1.87 -18.67
N HIS A 20 6.86 -1.68 -18.35
CA HIS A 20 5.79 -2.60 -18.69
C HIS A 20 4.99 -2.17 -19.93
N GLY A 21 5.49 -1.20 -20.71
CA GLY A 21 4.97 -0.80 -22.01
C GLY A 21 3.74 0.10 -21.96
N PHE A 22 3.45 0.74 -20.83
CA PHE A 22 2.41 1.78 -20.74
C PHE A 22 2.95 3.15 -21.12
N VAL A 23 2.04 4.03 -21.52
CA VAL A 23 2.28 5.46 -21.76
C VAL A 23 1.67 6.23 -20.60
N PRO A 24 2.47 6.65 -19.58
CA PRO A 24 1.95 7.25 -18.36
C PRO A 24 1.46 8.69 -18.54
N GLU A 25 1.96 9.42 -19.55
CA GLU A 25 1.55 10.78 -19.84
C GLU A 25 0.55 10.81 -21.01
N PHE A 26 -0.39 11.75 -20.96
CA PHE A 26 -1.29 12.00 -22.10
C PHE A 26 -0.57 12.81 -23.17
N PRO A 27 -0.60 12.37 -24.45
CA PRO A 27 -0.16 13.17 -25.59
C PRO A 27 -0.90 14.52 -25.69
N PRO A 28 -0.28 15.57 -26.24
CA PRO A 28 -0.90 16.91 -26.33
C PRO A 28 -2.25 16.91 -27.04
N GLU A 29 -2.43 16.11 -28.08
CA GLU A 29 -3.69 15.95 -28.84
C GLU A 29 -4.82 15.35 -27.97
N VAL A 30 -4.50 14.45 -27.05
CA VAL A 30 -5.46 13.88 -26.07
C VAL A 30 -5.90 14.95 -25.07
N VAL A 31 -4.93 15.75 -24.57
CA VAL A 31 -5.22 16.86 -23.64
C VAL A 31 -6.07 17.91 -24.33
N GLN A 32 -5.76 18.24 -25.58
CA GLN A 32 -6.54 19.20 -26.38
C GLN A 32 -7.96 18.69 -26.62
N GLN A 33 -8.12 17.43 -27.03
CA GLN A 33 -9.46 16.83 -27.21
C GLN A 33 -10.25 16.92 -25.90
N ALA A 34 -9.69 16.48 -24.78
CA ALA A 34 -10.36 16.52 -23.49
C ALA A 34 -10.81 17.94 -23.09
N ALA A 35 -10.01 18.97 -23.44
CA ALA A 35 -10.33 20.37 -23.14
C ALA A 35 -11.50 20.92 -23.97
N THR A 36 -11.77 20.36 -25.16
CA THR A 36 -12.76 20.86 -26.12
C THR A 36 -14.05 20.03 -26.15
N VAL A 37 -14.12 18.89 -25.50
CA VAL A 37 -15.35 18.08 -25.41
C VAL A 37 -16.39 18.80 -24.54
N ASP A 38 -17.57 19.02 -25.10
CA ASP A 38 -18.71 19.58 -24.37
C ASP A 38 -19.42 18.48 -23.56
N ASP A 39 -20.21 18.89 -22.56
CA ASP A 39 -21.04 17.95 -21.80
C ASP A 39 -22.22 17.50 -22.65
N PRO A 40 -22.32 16.22 -23.02
CA PRO A 40 -23.38 15.73 -23.88
C PRO A 40 -24.74 15.69 -23.18
N SER A 41 -24.83 15.92 -21.87
CA SER A 41 -26.09 16.04 -21.12
C SER A 41 -26.73 17.42 -21.25
N ASP A 42 -25.98 18.45 -21.67
CA ASP A 42 -26.48 19.80 -21.92
C ASP A 42 -27.28 19.92 -23.22
N ASP A 43 -27.09 18.97 -24.15
CA ASP A 43 -27.80 18.92 -25.41
C ASP A 43 -29.17 18.24 -25.29
N ALA A 44 -29.97 18.32 -26.37
CA ALA A 44 -31.17 17.51 -26.48
C ALA A 44 -30.81 16.02 -26.41
N LEU A 45 -31.62 15.23 -25.68
CA LEU A 45 -31.45 13.78 -25.52
C LEU A 45 -31.09 13.14 -26.87
N PRO A 46 -29.98 12.38 -26.94
CA PRO A 46 -29.65 11.67 -28.18
C PRO A 46 -30.80 10.79 -28.64
N PRO A 47 -31.06 10.70 -29.96
CA PRO A 47 -32.16 9.89 -30.50
C PRO A 47 -32.12 8.46 -29.96
N GLY A 48 -33.25 7.95 -29.50
CA GLY A 48 -33.38 6.62 -28.87
C GLY A 48 -33.07 6.55 -27.39
N SER A 49 -32.53 7.61 -26.78
CA SER A 49 -32.27 7.65 -25.34
C SER A 49 -33.56 7.89 -24.54
N ARG A 50 -33.64 7.32 -23.32
CA ARG A 50 -34.77 7.49 -22.39
C ARG A 50 -34.44 8.55 -21.33
N ASP A 51 -35.42 9.33 -20.89
CA ASP A 51 -35.25 10.21 -19.72
C ASP A 51 -35.65 9.44 -18.45
N LEU A 52 -34.68 9.09 -17.65
CA LEU A 52 -34.84 8.34 -16.41
C LEU A 52 -34.41 9.13 -15.17
N ARG A 53 -34.27 10.46 -15.28
CA ARG A 53 -33.85 11.31 -14.15
C ARG A 53 -34.81 11.26 -12.94
N ALA A 54 -36.05 10.95 -13.19
CA ALA A 54 -37.06 10.84 -12.12
C ALA A 54 -36.89 9.60 -11.23
N LEU A 55 -36.10 8.60 -11.65
CA LEU A 55 -35.84 7.43 -10.83
C LEU A 55 -34.87 7.78 -9.69
N PRO A 56 -34.99 7.13 -8.52
CA PRO A 56 -34.17 7.44 -7.34
C PRO A 56 -32.75 6.81 -7.40
N TRP A 57 -31.98 7.19 -8.39
CA TRP A 57 -30.62 6.71 -8.62
C TRP A 57 -29.70 7.05 -7.46
N THR A 58 -28.87 6.08 -7.06
CA THR A 58 -27.77 6.27 -6.10
C THR A 58 -26.53 5.55 -6.60
N SER A 59 -25.34 5.99 -6.14
CA SER A 59 -24.08 5.27 -6.30
C SER A 59 -23.52 4.87 -4.96
N ILE A 60 -22.83 3.72 -4.89
CA ILE A 60 -22.10 3.27 -3.70
C ILE A 60 -20.63 3.01 -4.11
N ASP A 61 -19.68 3.79 -3.55
CA ASP A 61 -18.26 3.67 -3.88
C ASP A 61 -17.37 4.03 -2.66
N ASN A 62 -16.04 4.11 -2.85
CA ASN A 62 -15.16 4.65 -1.83
C ASN A 62 -15.41 6.16 -1.65
N ARG A 63 -15.09 6.67 -0.46
CA ARG A 63 -15.26 8.09 -0.18
C ARG A 63 -14.49 8.99 -1.14
N GLU A 64 -13.26 8.60 -1.48
CA GLU A 64 -12.32 9.31 -2.31
C GLU A 64 -12.50 9.09 -3.82
N SER A 65 -13.35 8.13 -4.25
CA SER A 65 -13.62 7.90 -5.68
C SER A 65 -14.23 9.15 -6.32
N ARG A 66 -13.67 9.51 -7.47
CA ARG A 66 -14.11 10.65 -8.30
C ARG A 66 -14.62 10.19 -9.68
N ASP A 67 -14.33 8.98 -10.06
CA ASP A 67 -14.70 8.30 -11.29
C ASP A 67 -15.87 7.33 -11.00
N LEU A 68 -17.06 7.89 -10.82
CA LEU A 68 -18.25 7.08 -10.50
C LEU A 68 -18.75 6.39 -11.77
N ASP A 69 -18.43 5.10 -11.87
CA ASP A 69 -18.74 4.25 -13.02
C ASP A 69 -20.25 3.91 -13.12
N GLN A 70 -20.94 3.80 -11.97
CA GLN A 70 -22.30 3.21 -11.91
C GLN A 70 -23.24 3.94 -10.97
N VAL A 71 -24.52 3.83 -11.28
CA VAL A 71 -25.66 4.17 -10.42
C VAL A 71 -26.72 3.06 -10.51
N GLU A 72 -27.47 2.84 -9.42
CA GLU A 72 -28.43 1.74 -9.31
C GLU A 72 -29.81 2.21 -8.85
N VAL A 73 -30.86 1.54 -9.38
CA VAL A 73 -32.24 1.61 -8.90
C VAL A 73 -32.84 0.21 -8.88
N ALA A 74 -33.68 -0.05 -7.91
CA ALA A 74 -34.48 -1.27 -7.78
C ALA A 74 -35.99 -0.94 -7.71
N GLU A 75 -36.82 -1.76 -8.31
CA GLU A 75 -38.26 -1.65 -8.31
C GLU A 75 -38.89 -3.01 -7.99
N GLU A 76 -39.73 -3.09 -6.98
CA GLU A 76 -40.47 -4.32 -6.67
C GLU A 76 -41.64 -4.50 -7.65
N LEU A 77 -41.72 -5.67 -8.28
CA LEU A 77 -42.76 -6.01 -9.24
C LEU A 77 -43.93 -6.74 -8.55
N PRO A 78 -45.16 -6.73 -9.16
CA PRO A 78 -46.34 -7.32 -8.55
C PRO A 78 -46.24 -8.83 -8.29
N ASP A 79 -45.33 -9.54 -8.96
CA ASP A 79 -45.09 -10.97 -8.78
C ASP A 79 -44.03 -11.28 -7.71
N GLY A 80 -43.52 -10.24 -7.04
CA GLY A 80 -42.44 -10.36 -6.02
C GLY A 80 -41.05 -10.39 -6.58
N SER A 81 -40.85 -10.41 -7.92
CA SER A 81 -39.53 -10.20 -8.53
C SER A 81 -39.07 -8.75 -8.36
N ILE A 82 -37.77 -8.53 -8.48
CA ILE A 82 -37.19 -7.19 -8.34
C ILE A 82 -36.57 -6.82 -9.68
N ARG A 83 -37.04 -5.73 -10.27
CA ARG A 83 -36.45 -5.11 -11.43
C ARG A 83 -35.25 -4.26 -11.02
N LEU A 84 -34.12 -4.51 -11.63
CA LEU A 84 -32.90 -3.73 -11.45
C LEU A 84 -32.62 -2.87 -12.68
N TYR A 85 -32.20 -1.64 -12.43
CA TYR A 85 -31.67 -0.71 -13.42
C TYR A 85 -30.24 -0.38 -12.99
N ILE A 86 -29.27 -0.79 -13.80
CA ILE A 86 -27.85 -0.52 -13.57
C ILE A 86 -27.39 0.46 -14.65
N GLY A 87 -27.19 1.71 -14.28
CA GLY A 87 -26.69 2.77 -15.17
C GLY A 87 -25.19 2.84 -15.14
N ILE A 88 -24.54 2.64 -16.27
CA ILE A 88 -23.09 2.74 -16.43
C ILE A 88 -22.76 3.99 -17.25
N ALA A 89 -21.80 4.78 -16.82
CA ALA A 89 -21.32 5.98 -17.49
C ALA A 89 -21.16 5.79 -19.02
N ASP A 90 -21.81 6.63 -19.82
CA ASP A 90 -21.72 6.54 -21.28
C ASP A 90 -20.43 7.21 -21.82
N VAL A 91 -19.32 6.52 -21.67
CA VAL A 91 -18.00 7.02 -22.10
C VAL A 91 -17.88 7.10 -23.62
N ASN A 92 -18.60 6.24 -24.35
CA ASN A 92 -18.56 6.27 -25.82
C ASN A 92 -19.15 7.57 -26.40
N ALA A 93 -20.07 8.25 -25.70
CA ALA A 93 -20.57 9.56 -26.10
C ALA A 93 -19.46 10.64 -26.11
N LEU A 94 -18.46 10.52 -25.20
CA LEU A 94 -17.36 11.47 -25.00
C LEU A 94 -16.09 11.08 -25.77
N VAL A 95 -15.88 9.78 -25.99
CA VAL A 95 -14.67 9.21 -26.60
C VAL A 95 -15.05 8.35 -27.81
N PRO A 96 -15.43 9.00 -28.94
CA PRO A 96 -15.72 8.28 -30.17
C PRO A 96 -14.50 7.49 -30.68
N ARG A 97 -14.75 6.37 -31.34
CA ARG A 97 -13.71 5.54 -31.96
C ARG A 97 -12.83 6.33 -32.93
N GLY A 98 -11.51 6.12 -32.87
CA GLY A 98 -10.52 6.76 -33.77
C GLY A 98 -10.16 8.19 -33.39
N THR A 99 -10.56 8.64 -32.19
CA THR A 99 -10.10 9.93 -31.66
C THR A 99 -8.78 9.76 -30.88
N PRO A 100 -7.98 10.83 -30.65
CA PRO A 100 -6.75 10.74 -29.87
C PRO A 100 -6.92 10.10 -28.48
N ALA A 101 -8.02 10.38 -27.78
CA ALA A 101 -8.33 9.78 -26.48
C ALA A 101 -8.64 8.28 -26.60
N ASP A 102 -9.30 7.86 -27.67
CA ASP A 102 -9.54 6.45 -27.98
C ASP A 102 -8.23 5.69 -28.27
N ASP A 103 -7.35 6.26 -29.08
CA ASP A 103 -6.06 5.65 -29.43
C ASP A 103 -5.17 5.48 -28.19
N HIS A 104 -5.14 6.47 -27.30
CA HIS A 104 -4.44 6.38 -26.03
C HIS A 104 -5.07 5.29 -25.11
N ALA A 105 -6.40 5.28 -24.98
CA ALA A 105 -7.12 4.27 -24.23
C ALA A 105 -6.88 2.86 -24.79
N ALA A 106 -6.88 2.68 -26.12
CA ALA A 106 -6.56 1.41 -26.79
C ALA A 106 -5.10 0.98 -26.57
N THR A 107 -4.17 1.91 -26.40
CA THR A 107 -2.76 1.64 -26.10
C THR A 107 -2.55 1.14 -24.67
N ASN A 108 -3.11 1.83 -23.69
CA ASN A 108 -2.98 1.50 -22.27
C ASN A 108 -4.00 0.44 -21.81
N THR A 109 -5.17 0.39 -22.40
CA THR A 109 -6.32 -0.50 -22.15
C THR A 109 -6.91 -0.48 -20.75
N THR A 110 -6.24 0.09 -19.76
CA THR A 110 -6.73 0.16 -18.37
C THR A 110 -6.06 1.29 -17.60
N SER A 111 -6.77 1.85 -16.62
CA SER A 111 -6.16 2.66 -15.56
C SER A 111 -5.30 1.77 -14.67
N VAL A 112 -4.18 2.30 -14.16
CA VAL A 112 -3.26 1.58 -13.27
C VAL A 112 -3.19 2.26 -11.92
N TYR A 113 -3.50 1.50 -10.85
CA TYR A 113 -3.61 1.99 -9.47
C TYR A 113 -2.37 1.56 -8.67
N THR A 114 -1.36 2.42 -8.60
CA THR A 114 -0.10 2.08 -7.94
C THR A 114 -0.14 2.22 -6.41
N GLY A 115 -1.23 2.80 -5.87
CA GLY A 115 -1.36 3.15 -4.47
C GLY A 115 -0.65 4.44 -4.07
N VAL A 116 0.28 4.94 -4.89
CA VAL A 116 0.98 6.22 -4.72
C VAL A 116 0.41 7.26 -5.67
N VAL A 117 0.19 6.86 -6.91
CA VAL A 117 -0.40 7.67 -7.98
C VAL A 117 -1.31 6.78 -8.82
N VAL A 118 -2.39 7.35 -9.34
CA VAL A 118 -3.26 6.70 -10.34
C VAL A 118 -2.82 7.20 -11.71
N PHE A 119 -2.62 6.27 -12.65
CA PHE A 119 -2.46 6.57 -14.06
C PHE A 119 -3.78 6.25 -14.76
N PRO A 120 -4.65 7.23 -14.99
CA PRO A 120 -5.95 7.00 -15.58
C PRO A 120 -5.84 6.66 -17.08
N MET A 121 -6.75 5.82 -17.56
CA MET A 121 -6.85 5.48 -18.98
C MET A 121 -7.28 6.67 -19.85
N LEU A 122 -8.12 7.53 -19.29
CA LEU A 122 -8.63 8.75 -19.91
C LEU A 122 -8.28 9.97 -19.06
N PRO A 123 -8.09 11.17 -19.65
CA PRO A 123 -7.87 12.42 -18.92
C PRO A 123 -8.96 12.64 -17.84
N GLU A 124 -8.58 13.28 -16.72
CA GLU A 124 -9.49 13.50 -15.56
C GLU A 124 -10.80 14.19 -16.01
N ARG A 125 -10.75 15.18 -16.91
CA ARG A 125 -11.97 15.83 -17.43
C ARG A 125 -12.95 14.82 -18.06
N LEU A 126 -12.45 13.77 -18.72
CA LEU A 126 -13.29 12.74 -19.33
C LEU A 126 -13.70 11.66 -18.33
N SER A 127 -12.81 11.26 -17.41
CA SER A 127 -13.04 10.12 -16.52
C SER A 127 -13.65 10.47 -15.15
N THR A 128 -13.37 11.66 -14.60
CA THR A 128 -13.80 12.05 -13.25
C THR A 128 -14.78 13.24 -13.22
N ASP A 129 -15.06 13.81 -14.39
CA ASP A 129 -15.97 14.94 -14.56
C ASP A 129 -17.09 14.56 -15.55
N LEU A 130 -16.91 14.69 -16.86
CA LEU A 130 -17.97 14.58 -17.86
C LEU A 130 -18.63 13.19 -17.94
N SER A 131 -17.89 12.09 -17.76
CA SER A 131 -18.48 10.75 -17.72
C SER A 131 -18.88 10.30 -16.32
N SER A 132 -18.30 10.88 -15.28
CA SER A 132 -18.58 10.45 -13.90
C SER A 132 -20.03 10.74 -13.54
N LEU A 133 -20.72 9.73 -13.02
CA LEU A 133 -22.11 9.84 -12.56
C LEU A 133 -22.16 10.55 -11.20
N ASN A 134 -21.71 11.81 -11.19
CA ASN A 134 -21.56 12.62 -9.99
C ASN A 134 -22.92 12.91 -9.32
N PRO A 135 -22.96 13.08 -7.99
CA PRO A 135 -24.22 13.39 -7.30
C PRO A 135 -24.73 14.78 -7.67
N ASN A 136 -26.05 14.89 -7.82
CA ASN A 136 -26.80 16.09 -8.20
C ASN A 136 -26.48 16.62 -9.61
N GLU A 137 -26.02 15.76 -10.50
CA GLU A 137 -25.74 16.07 -11.89
C GLU A 137 -26.51 15.13 -12.82
N ASP A 138 -26.95 15.66 -13.97
CA ASP A 138 -27.52 14.86 -15.04
C ASP A 138 -26.40 14.30 -15.89
N ARG A 139 -26.42 13.00 -16.18
CA ARG A 139 -25.39 12.32 -16.97
C ARG A 139 -25.99 11.29 -17.92
N LEU A 140 -25.36 11.11 -19.08
CA LEU A 140 -25.68 10.01 -19.97
C LEU A 140 -25.13 8.70 -19.41
N ALA A 141 -25.97 7.66 -19.44
CA ALA A 141 -25.63 6.32 -19.03
C ALA A 141 -26.14 5.27 -20.03
N VAL A 142 -25.41 4.15 -20.11
CA VAL A 142 -25.90 2.92 -20.70
C VAL A 142 -26.57 2.12 -19.60
N VAL A 143 -27.88 1.99 -19.65
CA VAL A 143 -28.68 1.31 -18.62
C VAL A 143 -28.91 -0.13 -19.04
N THR A 144 -28.53 -1.07 -18.16
CA THR A 144 -28.92 -2.47 -18.25
C THR A 144 -30.07 -2.69 -17.26
N GLN A 145 -31.23 -3.07 -17.80
CA GLN A 145 -32.44 -3.39 -17.03
C GLN A 145 -32.66 -4.89 -17.08
N PHE A 146 -33.03 -5.51 -15.97
CA PHE A 146 -33.42 -6.93 -15.89
C PHE A 146 -34.21 -7.23 -14.61
N ASP A 147 -34.97 -8.32 -14.62
CA ASP A 147 -35.78 -8.77 -13.50
C ASP A 147 -35.08 -9.92 -12.78
N VAL A 148 -35.12 -9.92 -11.45
CA VAL A 148 -34.51 -10.92 -10.54
C VAL A 148 -35.66 -11.59 -9.78
N ASP A 149 -35.87 -12.89 -10.01
CA ASP A 149 -36.87 -13.68 -9.30
C ASP A 149 -36.44 -14.04 -7.86
N ASP A 150 -37.27 -14.76 -7.12
CA ASP A 150 -36.98 -15.16 -5.74
C ASP A 150 -35.80 -16.15 -5.65
N GLU A 151 -35.54 -16.93 -6.69
CA GLU A 151 -34.40 -17.83 -6.80
C GLU A 151 -33.12 -17.12 -7.28
N GLY A 152 -33.19 -15.82 -7.65
CA GLY A 152 -32.07 -15.06 -8.16
C GLY A 152 -31.73 -15.31 -9.63
N ASN A 153 -32.68 -15.86 -10.41
CA ASN A 153 -32.53 -15.97 -11.86
C ASN A 153 -32.79 -14.62 -12.51
N ILE A 154 -32.05 -14.34 -13.58
CA ILE A 154 -32.14 -13.10 -14.35
C ILE A 154 -32.99 -13.35 -15.60
N SER A 155 -33.96 -12.45 -15.87
CA SER A 155 -34.81 -12.50 -17.05
C SER A 155 -35.10 -11.09 -17.57
N GLY A 156 -35.65 -10.97 -18.80
CA GLY A 156 -36.14 -9.71 -19.37
C GLY A 156 -35.05 -8.65 -19.58
N ALA A 157 -33.82 -9.06 -19.91
CA ALA A 157 -32.71 -8.12 -20.07
C ALA A 157 -32.93 -7.19 -21.27
N ASP A 158 -32.84 -5.89 -21.02
CA ASP A 158 -32.84 -4.82 -22.03
C ASP A 158 -31.67 -3.86 -21.79
N VAL A 159 -31.09 -3.32 -22.87
CA VAL A 159 -29.96 -2.41 -22.77
C VAL A 159 -30.21 -1.20 -23.68
N TYR A 160 -30.15 -0.01 -23.10
CA TYR A 160 -30.44 1.23 -23.79
C TYR A 160 -29.71 2.41 -23.18
N ARG A 161 -29.63 3.52 -23.90
CA ARG A 161 -29.09 4.78 -23.37
C ARG A 161 -30.15 5.55 -22.62
N ALA A 162 -29.75 6.22 -21.55
CA ALA A 162 -30.62 7.09 -20.78
C ALA A 162 -29.89 8.30 -20.21
N LEU A 163 -30.64 9.36 -19.95
CA LEU A 163 -30.23 10.44 -19.06
C LEU A 163 -30.66 10.10 -17.64
N VAL A 164 -29.71 10.09 -16.71
CA VAL A 164 -29.91 9.74 -15.31
C VAL A 164 -29.48 10.88 -14.39
N HIS A 165 -30.03 10.91 -13.16
CA HIS A 165 -29.68 11.90 -12.14
C HIS A 165 -29.28 11.19 -10.85
N ASN A 166 -28.01 11.24 -10.44
CA ASN A 166 -27.55 10.62 -9.21
C ASN A 166 -27.94 11.45 -7.99
N HIS A 167 -28.91 11.00 -7.21
CA HIS A 167 -29.41 11.73 -6.03
C HIS A 167 -28.47 11.66 -4.83
N ALA A 168 -27.60 10.64 -4.74
CA ALA A 168 -26.66 10.52 -3.64
C ALA A 168 -25.47 9.63 -3.98
N LYS A 169 -24.26 10.12 -3.73
CA LYS A 169 -23.06 9.29 -3.61
C LYS A 169 -22.98 8.74 -2.19
N LEU A 170 -23.10 7.44 -2.06
CA LEU A 170 -22.96 6.69 -0.80
C LEU A 170 -21.56 6.06 -0.70
N THR A 171 -21.19 5.60 0.51
CA THR A 171 -19.88 4.98 0.73
C THR A 171 -20.01 3.52 1.14
N TYR A 172 -19.11 2.66 0.64
CA TYR A 172 -19.05 1.25 1.06
C TYR A 172 -19.00 1.08 2.57
N THR A 173 -18.20 1.91 3.26
CA THR A 173 -18.07 1.83 4.73
C THR A 173 -19.34 2.24 5.45
N GLY A 174 -20.01 3.32 5.00
CA GLY A 174 -21.23 3.82 5.65
C GLY A 174 -22.42 2.92 5.42
N VAL A 175 -22.67 2.51 4.16
CA VAL A 175 -23.78 1.61 3.81
C VAL A 175 -23.54 0.21 4.38
N GLY A 176 -22.33 -0.32 4.29
CA GLY A 176 -21.99 -1.63 4.84
C GLY A 176 -22.24 -1.71 6.34
N ALA A 177 -21.70 -0.77 7.11
CA ALA A 177 -21.92 -0.72 8.55
C ALA A 177 -23.40 -0.60 8.94
N TRP A 178 -24.18 0.16 8.17
CA TRP A 178 -25.62 0.29 8.39
C TRP A 178 -26.39 -1.01 8.09
N LEU A 179 -26.15 -1.64 6.93
CA LEU A 179 -26.81 -2.88 6.53
C LEU A 179 -26.46 -4.06 7.46
N GLU A 180 -25.26 -4.06 8.04
CA GLU A 180 -24.78 -5.04 9.00
C GLU A 180 -25.22 -4.75 10.45
N GLY A 181 -25.90 -3.62 10.70
CA GLY A 181 -26.37 -3.22 12.03
C GLY A 181 -25.29 -2.69 12.98
N HIS A 182 -24.09 -2.37 12.45
CA HIS A 182 -22.95 -1.91 13.22
C HIS A 182 -22.75 -0.39 13.17
N GLY A 183 -23.57 0.33 12.37
CA GLY A 183 -23.45 1.77 12.19
C GLY A 183 -24.78 2.50 11.97
N PRO A 184 -24.77 3.84 12.06
CA PRO A 184 -25.95 4.65 11.82
C PRO A 184 -26.35 4.65 10.34
N VAL A 185 -27.60 5.01 10.06
CA VAL A 185 -28.08 5.27 8.70
C VAL A 185 -27.22 6.41 8.09
N PRO A 186 -26.64 6.23 6.89
CA PRO A 186 -25.92 7.30 6.20
C PRO A 186 -26.78 8.57 6.03
N ALA A 187 -26.18 9.75 6.19
CA ALA A 187 -26.93 11.01 6.21
C ALA A 187 -27.87 11.22 5.00
N PRO A 188 -27.48 10.93 3.73
CA PRO A 188 -28.40 11.04 2.60
C PRO A 188 -29.62 10.11 2.72
N LEU A 189 -29.43 8.88 3.25
CA LEU A 189 -30.50 7.91 3.45
C LEU A 189 -31.39 8.27 4.66
N ALA A 190 -30.82 8.90 5.67
CA ALA A 190 -31.59 9.43 6.80
C ALA A 190 -32.51 10.58 6.39
N ALA A 191 -32.03 11.42 5.45
CA ALA A 191 -32.81 12.54 4.90
C ALA A 191 -33.87 12.13 3.88
N SER A 192 -33.73 10.97 3.22
CA SER A 192 -34.67 10.50 2.18
C SER A 192 -35.16 9.06 2.47
N PRO A 193 -36.39 8.88 2.94
CA PRO A 193 -36.97 7.54 3.07
C PRO A 193 -36.96 6.74 1.76
N VAL A 194 -37.20 7.41 0.63
CA VAL A 194 -37.18 6.79 -0.70
C VAL A 194 -35.82 6.18 -1.00
N LEU A 195 -34.72 6.93 -0.83
CA LEU A 195 -33.37 6.41 -1.07
C LEU A 195 -32.99 5.31 -0.06
N ARG A 196 -33.45 5.42 1.17
CA ARG A 196 -33.21 4.39 2.19
C ARG A 196 -33.90 3.07 1.82
N ASP A 197 -35.15 3.12 1.38
CA ASP A 197 -35.90 1.92 0.99
C ASP A 197 -35.33 1.34 -0.32
N GLN A 198 -34.85 2.18 -1.25
CA GLN A 198 -34.10 1.76 -2.43
C GLN A 198 -32.88 0.89 -2.05
N VAL A 199 -32.00 1.36 -1.17
CA VAL A 199 -30.80 0.59 -0.80
C VAL A 199 -31.17 -0.73 -0.12
N ARG A 200 -32.27 -0.79 0.65
CA ARG A 200 -32.77 -2.05 1.22
C ARG A 200 -33.25 -3.02 0.16
N LEU A 201 -33.97 -2.53 -0.85
CA LEU A 201 -34.49 -3.34 -1.95
C LEU A 201 -33.33 -3.84 -2.84
N GLN A 202 -32.34 -2.97 -3.09
CA GLN A 202 -31.08 -3.34 -3.78
C GLN A 202 -30.33 -4.44 -3.02
N ASP A 203 -30.21 -4.34 -1.70
CA ASP A 203 -29.58 -5.34 -0.87
C ASP A 203 -30.32 -6.70 -0.90
N ALA A 204 -31.65 -6.67 -0.92
CA ALA A 204 -32.47 -7.88 -1.08
C ALA A 204 -32.24 -8.54 -2.44
N ALA A 205 -32.21 -7.77 -3.53
CA ALA A 205 -31.92 -8.26 -4.87
C ALA A 205 -30.50 -8.86 -4.97
N ALA A 206 -29.51 -8.17 -4.40
CA ALA A 206 -28.13 -8.64 -4.36
C ALA A 206 -27.99 -9.97 -3.60
N ALA A 207 -28.72 -10.14 -2.49
CA ALA A 207 -28.76 -11.38 -1.74
C ALA A 207 -29.31 -12.54 -2.58
N ARG A 208 -30.41 -12.34 -3.34
CA ARG A 208 -30.96 -13.35 -4.28
C ARG A 208 -29.91 -13.74 -5.35
N LEU A 209 -29.29 -12.76 -5.99
CA LEU A 209 -28.23 -12.97 -7.00
C LEU A 209 -27.04 -13.75 -6.43
N ARG A 210 -26.60 -13.41 -5.22
CA ARG A 210 -25.48 -14.08 -4.53
C ARG A 210 -25.79 -15.54 -4.24
N GLU A 211 -26.98 -15.84 -3.71
CA GLU A 211 -27.37 -17.21 -3.42
C GLU A 211 -27.51 -18.04 -4.70
N ALA A 212 -28.00 -17.47 -5.79
CA ALA A 212 -28.02 -18.14 -7.10
C ALA A 212 -26.61 -18.46 -7.60
N ARG A 213 -25.66 -17.51 -7.46
CA ARG A 213 -24.26 -17.73 -7.86
C ARG A 213 -23.57 -18.78 -6.98
N LYS A 214 -23.81 -18.79 -5.68
CA LYS A 214 -23.29 -19.83 -4.77
C LYS A 214 -23.77 -21.23 -5.18
N ARG A 215 -25.08 -21.38 -5.44
CA ARG A 215 -25.63 -22.65 -5.95
C ARG A 215 -25.00 -23.08 -7.27
N ALA A 216 -24.60 -22.14 -8.11
CA ALA A 216 -23.89 -22.42 -9.35
C ALA A 216 -22.39 -22.73 -9.15
N GLY A 217 -21.86 -22.61 -7.92
CA GLY A 217 -20.47 -22.90 -7.59
C GLY A 217 -19.53 -21.68 -7.74
N ALA A 218 -20.03 -20.46 -7.63
CA ALA A 218 -19.18 -19.25 -7.59
C ALA A 218 -18.24 -19.30 -6.39
N LEU A 219 -16.95 -19.10 -6.65
CA LEU A 219 -15.91 -19.12 -5.62
C LEU A 219 -15.90 -17.81 -4.86
N ASP A 220 -15.89 -17.90 -3.54
CA ASP A 220 -15.84 -16.76 -2.66
C ASP A 220 -14.47 -16.70 -1.96
N PHE A 221 -13.60 -15.81 -2.42
CA PHE A 221 -12.25 -15.63 -1.91
C PHE A 221 -12.14 -14.43 -0.99
N GLU A 222 -11.32 -14.57 0.03
CA GLU A 222 -10.89 -13.43 0.82
C GLU A 222 -9.56 -12.89 0.28
N SER A 223 -9.55 -11.63 -0.07
CA SER A 223 -8.35 -10.93 -0.55
C SER A 223 -7.84 -10.01 0.54
N VAL A 224 -6.62 -10.26 1.01
CA VAL A 224 -5.88 -9.34 1.90
C VAL A 224 -5.05 -8.40 1.04
N GLU A 225 -5.72 -7.52 0.29
CA GLU A 225 -5.01 -6.46 -0.42
C GLU A 225 -4.78 -5.26 0.49
N ALA A 226 -3.52 -5.06 0.88
CA ALA A 226 -3.12 -3.85 1.57
C ALA A 226 -2.87 -2.72 0.56
N ARG A 227 -3.53 -1.57 0.78
CA ARG A 227 -3.32 -0.35 0.00
C ARG A 227 -2.47 0.64 0.79
N PRO A 228 -1.46 1.26 0.18
CA PRO A 228 -0.67 2.27 0.86
C PRO A 228 -1.52 3.52 1.14
N VAL A 229 -1.47 3.99 2.39
CA VAL A 229 -2.01 5.29 2.78
C VAL A 229 -0.90 6.30 2.67
N VAL A 230 -1.11 7.29 1.79
CA VAL A 230 -0.14 8.35 1.54
C VAL A 230 -0.60 9.63 2.23
N ALA A 231 0.19 10.17 3.15
CA ALA A 231 -0.02 11.48 3.75
C ALA A 231 1.23 12.34 3.57
N ASN A 232 1.06 13.57 3.08
CA ASN A 232 2.15 14.51 2.78
C ASN A 232 3.24 13.89 1.88
N GLY A 233 2.82 13.08 0.89
CA GLY A 233 3.70 12.40 -0.05
C GLY A 233 4.51 11.23 0.52
N LYS A 234 4.21 10.79 1.74
CA LYS A 234 4.86 9.64 2.40
C LYS A 234 3.86 8.52 2.58
N VAL A 235 4.31 7.29 2.42
CA VAL A 235 3.52 6.12 2.81
C VAL A 235 3.55 6.03 4.33
N VAL A 236 2.41 6.29 4.96
CA VAL A 236 2.29 6.31 6.44
C VAL A 236 1.69 5.03 6.99
N ASP A 237 0.94 4.28 6.18
CA ASP A 237 0.29 3.04 6.58
C ASP A 237 0.01 2.14 5.38
N LEU A 238 -0.28 0.86 5.64
CA LEU A 238 -0.81 -0.10 4.68
C LEU A 238 -2.14 -0.63 5.23
N GLN A 239 -3.24 -0.10 4.70
CA GLN A 239 -4.58 -0.49 5.15
C GLN A 239 -5.11 -1.66 4.34
N VAL A 240 -5.59 -2.69 5.06
CA VAL A 240 -6.36 -3.78 4.48
C VAL A 240 -7.81 -3.33 4.40
N THR A 241 -8.37 -3.33 3.20
CA THR A 241 -9.78 -3.00 3.02
C THR A 241 -10.61 -4.25 3.32
N ALA A 242 -11.34 -4.23 4.42
CA ALA A 242 -12.26 -5.31 4.76
C ALA A 242 -13.41 -5.38 3.75
N ARG A 243 -13.81 -6.61 3.41
CA ARG A 243 -15.06 -6.88 2.68
C ARG A 243 -16.24 -6.51 3.56
N ASN A 244 -17.32 -5.98 2.98
CA ASN A 244 -18.56 -5.67 3.67
C ASN A 244 -19.75 -5.83 2.75
N ARG A 245 -20.95 -5.85 3.34
CA ARG A 245 -22.22 -6.10 2.63
C ARG A 245 -22.48 -5.13 1.47
N ALA A 246 -22.05 -3.89 1.57
CA ALA A 246 -22.24 -2.91 0.49
C ALA A 246 -21.30 -3.19 -0.71
N ARG A 247 -20.08 -3.67 -0.47
CA ARG A 247 -19.18 -4.13 -1.54
C ARG A 247 -19.73 -5.35 -2.24
N ASP A 248 -20.24 -6.28 -1.46
CA ASP A 248 -20.88 -7.48 -1.99
C ASP A 248 -22.10 -7.14 -2.85
N LEU A 249 -22.93 -6.16 -2.43
CA LEU A 249 -24.07 -5.67 -3.18
C LEU A 249 -23.65 -5.18 -4.57
N ILE A 250 -22.67 -4.28 -4.64
CA ILE A 250 -22.19 -3.73 -5.91
C ILE A 250 -21.50 -4.80 -6.77
N GLU A 251 -20.71 -5.70 -6.16
CA GLU A 251 -20.12 -6.82 -6.89
C GLU A 251 -21.21 -7.70 -7.55
N ASP A 252 -22.26 -8.06 -6.80
CA ASP A 252 -23.35 -8.88 -7.32
C ASP A 252 -24.06 -8.19 -8.49
N PHE A 253 -24.31 -6.88 -8.39
CA PHE A 253 -24.92 -6.09 -9.46
C PHE A 253 -24.02 -5.99 -10.69
N MET A 254 -22.73 -5.75 -10.50
CA MET A 254 -21.78 -5.68 -11.64
C MET A 254 -21.66 -7.03 -12.35
N VAL A 255 -21.64 -8.14 -11.60
CA VAL A 255 -21.62 -9.48 -12.21
C VAL A 255 -22.93 -9.73 -12.97
N ALA A 256 -24.08 -9.38 -12.41
CA ALA A 256 -25.39 -9.55 -13.05
C ALA A 256 -25.52 -8.71 -14.32
N ALA A 257 -25.14 -7.42 -14.28
CA ALA A 257 -25.15 -6.52 -15.44
C ALA A 257 -24.24 -7.03 -16.55
N ASN A 258 -23.01 -7.45 -16.22
CA ASN A 258 -22.08 -8.01 -17.20
C ASN A 258 -22.61 -9.29 -17.87
N ARG A 259 -23.33 -10.14 -17.13
CA ARG A 259 -24.03 -11.33 -17.69
C ARG A 259 -25.19 -10.94 -18.59
N ALA A 260 -26.01 -9.99 -18.14
CA ALA A 260 -27.17 -9.51 -18.93
C ALA A 260 -26.72 -8.89 -20.25
N VAL A 261 -25.67 -8.06 -20.23
CA VAL A 261 -25.06 -7.47 -21.43
C VAL A 261 -24.51 -8.57 -22.37
N ALA A 262 -23.84 -9.60 -21.79
CA ALA A 262 -23.34 -10.70 -22.58
C ALA A 262 -24.46 -11.47 -23.31
N ALA A 263 -25.56 -11.76 -22.62
CA ALA A 263 -26.74 -12.40 -23.18
C ALA A 263 -27.41 -11.51 -24.24
N TYR A 264 -27.58 -10.23 -23.96
CA TYR A 264 -28.15 -9.25 -24.89
C TYR A 264 -27.39 -9.15 -26.22
N LEU A 265 -26.05 -9.03 -26.16
CA LEU A 265 -25.21 -9.01 -27.37
C LEU A 265 -25.35 -10.31 -28.19
N MET A 266 -25.37 -11.45 -27.51
CA MET A 266 -25.54 -12.75 -28.14
C MET A 266 -26.90 -12.91 -28.80
N GLU A 267 -28.00 -12.52 -28.14
CA GLU A 267 -29.36 -12.57 -28.68
C GLU A 267 -29.53 -11.72 -29.93
N HIS A 268 -28.77 -10.60 -30.02
CA HIS A 268 -28.78 -9.70 -31.18
C HIS A 268 -27.74 -10.06 -32.23
N GLY A 269 -27.03 -11.19 -32.09
CA GLY A 269 -26.02 -11.66 -33.05
C GLY A 269 -24.79 -10.77 -33.16
N SER A 270 -24.53 -9.95 -32.13
CA SER A 270 -23.34 -9.11 -32.06
C SER A 270 -22.13 -9.89 -31.56
N PRO A 271 -20.91 -9.66 -32.09
CA PRO A 271 -19.70 -10.19 -31.47
C PRO A 271 -19.53 -9.60 -30.07
N SER A 272 -18.75 -10.27 -29.22
CA SER A 272 -18.44 -9.77 -27.88
C SER A 272 -17.04 -10.17 -27.41
N LEU A 273 -16.43 -9.32 -26.55
CA LEU A 273 -15.19 -9.62 -25.87
C LEU A 273 -15.49 -10.28 -24.52
N ARG A 274 -15.35 -11.60 -24.45
CA ARG A 274 -15.58 -12.38 -23.23
C ARG A 274 -14.40 -12.29 -22.28
N ARG A 275 -14.70 -12.16 -20.99
CA ARG A 275 -13.71 -12.30 -19.93
C ARG A 275 -13.75 -13.73 -19.41
N VAL A 276 -12.74 -14.53 -19.74
CA VAL A 276 -12.69 -15.97 -19.47
C VAL A 276 -11.66 -16.27 -18.39
N VAL A 277 -12.04 -17.05 -17.40
CA VAL A 277 -11.10 -17.76 -16.51
C VAL A 277 -11.31 -19.25 -16.75
N ARG A 278 -10.33 -19.85 -17.42
CA ARG A 278 -10.42 -21.27 -17.79
C ARG A 278 -10.35 -22.19 -16.58
N GLU A 279 -10.73 -23.43 -16.76
CA GLU A 279 -10.51 -24.48 -15.77
C GLU A 279 -9.03 -24.52 -15.35
N PRO A 280 -8.75 -24.72 -14.05
CA PRO A 280 -7.40 -24.70 -13.51
C PRO A 280 -6.54 -25.83 -14.09
N LYS A 281 -5.48 -25.52 -14.81
CA LYS A 281 -4.52 -26.51 -15.33
C LYS A 281 -3.79 -27.28 -14.22
N ARG A 282 -3.79 -26.76 -13.01
CA ARG A 282 -3.13 -27.33 -11.83
C ARG A 282 -4.16 -27.78 -10.79
N TRP A 283 -5.26 -28.35 -11.28
CA TRP A 283 -6.34 -28.84 -10.43
C TRP A 283 -5.86 -29.91 -9.43
N ASP A 284 -4.92 -30.76 -9.83
CA ASP A 284 -4.24 -31.73 -8.98
C ASP A 284 -3.64 -31.11 -7.70
N ARG A 285 -3.14 -29.89 -7.80
CA ARG A 285 -2.61 -29.17 -6.64
C ARG A 285 -3.72 -28.64 -5.74
N ILE A 286 -4.86 -28.24 -6.30
CA ILE A 286 -6.03 -27.83 -5.52
C ILE A 286 -6.60 -29.06 -4.79
N VAL A 287 -6.69 -30.21 -5.44
CA VAL A 287 -7.10 -31.47 -4.82
C VAL A 287 -6.16 -31.82 -3.66
N ALA A 288 -4.84 -31.74 -3.86
CA ALA A 288 -3.86 -32.01 -2.79
C ALA A 288 -4.04 -31.08 -1.58
N ILE A 289 -4.31 -29.79 -1.79
CA ILE A 289 -4.60 -28.83 -0.70
C ILE A 289 -5.87 -29.23 0.06
N ALA A 290 -6.93 -29.65 -0.66
CA ALA A 290 -8.16 -30.08 -0.02
C ALA A 290 -7.96 -31.38 0.79
N ASP A 291 -7.17 -32.33 0.28
CA ASP A 291 -6.82 -33.58 0.97
C ASP A 291 -6.04 -33.30 2.28
N GLU A 292 -5.14 -32.32 2.30
CA GLU A 292 -4.43 -31.86 3.53
C GLU A 292 -5.41 -31.38 4.61
N HIS A 293 -6.59 -30.90 4.20
CA HIS A 293 -7.68 -30.49 5.10
C HIS A 293 -8.75 -31.58 5.30
N GLY A 294 -8.51 -32.81 4.84
CA GLY A 294 -9.41 -33.95 5.02
C GLY A 294 -10.64 -33.93 4.11
N VAL A 295 -10.61 -33.17 3.00
CA VAL A 295 -11.72 -33.09 2.04
C VAL A 295 -11.26 -33.62 0.69
N THR A 296 -12.01 -34.60 0.11
CA THR A 296 -11.74 -35.16 -1.21
C THR A 296 -12.51 -34.41 -2.28
N LEU A 297 -11.82 -33.71 -3.17
CA LEU A 297 -12.40 -33.09 -4.35
C LEU A 297 -12.43 -34.06 -5.55
N PRO A 298 -13.34 -33.86 -6.53
CA PRO A 298 -13.36 -34.66 -7.78
C PRO A 298 -12.02 -34.56 -8.54
N ALA A 299 -11.68 -35.61 -9.29
CA ALA A 299 -10.45 -35.64 -10.10
C ALA A 299 -10.48 -34.63 -11.27
N ALA A 300 -11.65 -34.32 -11.80
CA ALA A 300 -11.86 -33.25 -12.78
C ALA A 300 -12.23 -31.91 -12.09
N PRO A 301 -11.88 -30.77 -12.68
CA PRO A 301 -12.27 -29.46 -12.13
C PRO A 301 -13.77 -29.34 -11.92
N ASP A 302 -14.16 -29.01 -10.70
CA ASP A 302 -15.55 -28.81 -10.26
C ASP A 302 -15.64 -27.57 -9.37
N SER A 303 -16.29 -26.54 -9.87
CA SER A 303 -16.42 -25.28 -9.16
C SER A 303 -17.37 -25.34 -7.96
N VAL A 304 -18.40 -26.22 -8.03
CA VAL A 304 -19.35 -26.41 -6.92
C VAL A 304 -18.64 -27.07 -5.74
N ALA A 305 -17.97 -28.18 -5.98
CA ALA A 305 -17.22 -28.90 -4.95
C ALA A 305 -16.11 -28.01 -4.33
N LEU A 306 -15.44 -27.20 -5.14
CA LEU A 306 -14.44 -26.24 -4.66
C LEU A 306 -15.08 -25.11 -3.83
N SER A 307 -16.24 -24.59 -4.24
CA SER A 307 -16.99 -23.58 -3.51
C SER A 307 -17.42 -24.08 -2.13
N GLU A 308 -17.95 -25.32 -2.06
CA GLU A 308 -18.33 -25.97 -0.81
C GLU A 308 -17.13 -26.17 0.14
N PHE A 309 -16.01 -26.63 -0.40
CA PHE A 309 -14.75 -26.74 0.36
C PHE A 309 -14.32 -25.38 0.93
N LEU A 310 -14.29 -24.33 0.12
CA LEU A 310 -13.90 -22.98 0.58
C LEU A 310 -14.85 -22.44 1.66
N ALA A 311 -16.17 -22.63 1.49
CA ALA A 311 -17.16 -22.22 2.48
C ALA A 311 -16.95 -22.93 3.83
N ALA A 312 -16.77 -24.25 3.82
CA ALA A 312 -16.51 -25.04 5.01
C ALA A 312 -15.18 -24.62 5.70
N ARG A 313 -14.13 -24.30 4.92
CA ARG A 313 -12.85 -23.84 5.47
C ARG A 313 -12.94 -22.44 6.07
N ARG A 314 -13.70 -21.52 5.46
CA ARG A 314 -13.93 -20.19 6.04
C ARG A 314 -14.60 -20.26 7.40
N GLU A 315 -15.59 -21.17 7.56
CA GLU A 315 -16.28 -21.35 8.84
C GLU A 315 -15.39 -22.02 9.89
N ALA A 316 -14.62 -23.05 9.49
CA ALA A 316 -13.80 -23.83 10.40
C ALA A 316 -12.51 -23.10 10.86
N ASP A 317 -11.91 -22.27 10.01
CA ASP A 317 -10.63 -21.59 10.24
C ASP A 317 -10.59 -20.21 9.57
N PRO A 318 -11.34 -19.22 10.08
CA PRO A 318 -11.43 -17.90 9.48
C PRO A 318 -10.10 -17.13 9.52
N GLU A 319 -9.23 -17.39 10.50
CA GLU A 319 -7.95 -16.68 10.65
C GLU A 319 -6.96 -17.01 9.52
N ASN A 320 -6.94 -18.26 9.06
CA ASN A 320 -6.03 -18.73 8.00
C ASN A 320 -6.71 -18.80 6.62
N PHE A 321 -8.00 -18.49 6.53
CA PHE A 321 -8.78 -18.59 5.29
C PHE A 321 -8.24 -17.70 4.17
N ALA A 322 -7.73 -16.50 4.50
CA ALA A 322 -7.15 -15.59 3.52
C ALA A 322 -5.89 -16.18 2.84
N GLU A 323 -5.08 -16.95 3.55
CA GLU A 323 -3.89 -17.61 2.99
C GLU A 323 -4.28 -18.77 2.08
N LEU A 324 -5.25 -19.57 2.49
CA LEU A 324 -5.84 -20.64 1.67
C LEU A 324 -6.43 -20.06 0.38
N SER A 325 -7.23 -18.99 0.48
CA SER A 325 -7.80 -18.25 -0.67
C SER A 325 -6.71 -17.85 -1.65
N LEU A 326 -5.64 -17.22 -1.16
CA LEU A 326 -4.52 -16.79 -1.99
C LEU A 326 -3.79 -17.94 -2.66
N ALA A 327 -3.61 -19.07 -1.98
CA ALA A 327 -2.99 -20.27 -2.54
C ALA A 327 -3.81 -20.82 -3.71
N ILE A 328 -5.13 -20.92 -3.55
CA ILE A 328 -6.04 -21.42 -4.58
C ILE A 328 -6.16 -20.44 -5.76
N VAL A 329 -6.31 -19.13 -5.51
CA VAL A 329 -6.35 -18.10 -6.57
C VAL A 329 -5.12 -18.17 -7.48
N LYS A 330 -3.92 -18.40 -6.93
CA LYS A 330 -2.69 -18.59 -7.73
C LYS A 330 -2.72 -19.83 -8.63
N LEU A 331 -3.54 -20.83 -8.31
CA LEU A 331 -3.68 -22.07 -9.07
C LEU A 331 -4.77 -21.98 -10.14
N LEU A 332 -5.77 -21.11 -10.00
CA LEU A 332 -6.82 -20.89 -10.99
C LEU A 332 -6.28 -20.33 -12.32
N GLY A 333 -5.20 -19.58 -12.27
CA GLY A 333 -4.62 -18.94 -13.44
C GLY A 333 -5.24 -17.58 -13.78
N PRO A 334 -4.68 -16.86 -14.76
CA PRO A 334 -5.12 -15.53 -15.13
C PRO A 334 -6.39 -15.56 -15.96
N GLY A 335 -7.24 -14.55 -15.80
CA GLY A 335 -8.33 -14.30 -16.73
C GLY A 335 -7.79 -13.71 -18.05
N VAL A 336 -8.41 -14.09 -19.16
CA VAL A 336 -8.07 -13.62 -20.50
C VAL A 336 -9.29 -13.02 -21.20
N TYR A 337 -9.07 -12.17 -22.19
CA TYR A 337 -10.12 -11.72 -23.10
C TYR A 337 -10.08 -12.58 -24.37
N VAL A 338 -11.25 -12.97 -24.87
CA VAL A 338 -11.40 -13.73 -26.11
C VAL A 338 -12.60 -13.19 -26.91
N LEU A 339 -12.52 -13.27 -28.23
CA LEU A 339 -13.64 -12.95 -29.10
C LEU A 339 -14.62 -14.13 -29.13
N GLU A 340 -15.90 -13.87 -28.91
CA GLU A 340 -16.99 -14.82 -29.14
C GLU A 340 -17.83 -14.39 -30.34
N ARG A 341 -18.07 -15.31 -31.26
CA ARG A 341 -18.81 -15.08 -32.51
C ARG A 341 -20.15 -15.82 -32.57
N ARG A 342 -20.32 -17.00 -31.95
CA ARG A 342 -21.49 -17.88 -32.14
C ARG A 342 -21.78 -18.80 -30.95
N LEU A 343 -23.04 -19.21 -30.86
CA LEU A 343 -23.67 -20.09 -29.86
C LEU A 343 -23.09 -21.50 -29.65
N GLY A 344 -22.02 -21.90 -30.30
CA GLY A 344 -21.51 -23.28 -30.29
C GLY A 344 -20.25 -23.57 -29.48
N GLU A 345 -19.49 -22.55 -29.08
CA GLU A 345 -18.17 -22.68 -28.43
C GLU A 345 -18.23 -22.64 -26.90
N ARG A 346 -19.40 -22.85 -26.32
CA ARG A 346 -19.76 -22.54 -24.91
C ARG A 346 -18.95 -23.23 -23.80
N ARG A 347 -18.34 -24.39 -24.04
CA ARG A 347 -17.73 -25.18 -22.94
C ARG A 347 -16.38 -24.67 -22.46
N GLU A 348 -15.67 -23.88 -23.26
CA GLU A 348 -14.33 -23.40 -22.92
C GLU A 348 -14.24 -21.90 -22.57
N MET A 349 -15.37 -21.16 -22.68
CA MET A 349 -15.40 -19.70 -22.58
C MET A 349 -15.98 -19.15 -21.27
N GLY A 350 -16.22 -19.98 -20.26
CA GLY A 350 -16.76 -19.56 -18.98
C GLY A 350 -15.75 -18.89 -18.05
N HIS A 351 -16.27 -18.23 -17.04
CA HIS A 351 -15.46 -17.70 -15.93
C HIS A 351 -15.54 -18.66 -14.74
N PHE A 352 -14.61 -19.61 -14.62
CA PHE A 352 -14.60 -20.65 -13.61
C PHE A 352 -14.82 -20.11 -12.19
N GLY A 353 -14.09 -19.04 -11.80
CA GLY A 353 -14.20 -18.46 -10.46
C GLY A 353 -15.54 -17.78 -10.15
N LEU A 354 -16.26 -17.30 -11.15
CA LEU A 354 -17.60 -16.71 -10.98
C LEU A 354 -18.73 -17.72 -11.25
N ALA A 355 -18.41 -18.92 -11.72
CA ALA A 355 -19.34 -19.95 -12.16
C ALA A 355 -20.36 -19.43 -13.20
N VAL A 356 -19.92 -18.59 -14.14
CA VAL A 356 -20.74 -18.04 -15.21
C VAL A 356 -20.21 -18.46 -16.57
N ALA A 357 -21.14 -18.89 -17.45
CA ALA A 357 -20.78 -19.32 -18.80
C ALA A 357 -20.50 -18.14 -19.72
N ASP A 358 -21.24 -17.03 -19.55
CA ASP A 358 -21.23 -15.87 -20.40
C ASP A 358 -20.86 -14.63 -19.57
N TYR A 359 -19.70 -14.02 -19.82
CA TYR A 359 -19.26 -12.89 -19.03
C TYR A 359 -18.43 -11.90 -19.87
N VAL A 360 -18.92 -10.67 -20.00
CA VAL A 360 -18.20 -9.54 -20.59
C VAL A 360 -17.81 -8.56 -19.51
N HIS A 361 -16.92 -7.64 -19.83
CA HIS A 361 -16.76 -6.43 -19.03
C HIS A 361 -17.52 -5.28 -19.73
N SER A 362 -18.42 -4.62 -18.99
CA SER A 362 -19.24 -3.50 -19.47
C SER A 362 -19.49 -2.43 -18.43
N THR A 363 -18.95 -2.58 -17.19
CA THR A 363 -19.36 -1.80 -16.01
C THR A 363 -18.35 -0.75 -15.56
N ALA A 364 -17.23 -0.56 -16.29
CA ALA A 364 -16.24 0.47 -15.98
C ALA A 364 -15.52 1.01 -17.24
N PRO A 365 -16.22 1.63 -18.19
CA PRO A 365 -15.67 2.05 -19.48
C PRO A 365 -14.70 3.24 -19.36
N ASN A 366 -14.73 4.04 -18.32
CA ASN A 366 -13.80 5.15 -18.08
C ASN A 366 -12.40 4.66 -17.65
N ARG A 367 -12.27 3.43 -17.18
CA ARG A 367 -11.01 2.85 -16.69
C ARG A 367 -10.65 1.48 -17.27
N ARG A 368 -11.49 0.88 -18.14
CA ARG A 368 -11.19 -0.37 -18.86
C ARG A 368 -11.65 -0.27 -20.32
N PHE A 369 -10.70 -0.41 -21.24
CA PHE A 369 -10.96 -0.30 -22.67
C PHE A 369 -11.92 -1.38 -23.23
N PRO A 370 -11.89 -2.67 -22.79
CA PRO A 370 -12.86 -3.65 -23.28
C PRO A 370 -14.30 -3.30 -22.93
N ASP A 371 -14.54 -2.54 -21.83
CA ASP A 371 -15.87 -2.03 -21.48
C ASP A 371 -16.33 -0.93 -22.47
N LEU A 372 -15.43 -0.04 -22.87
CA LEU A 372 -15.69 0.97 -23.91
C LEU A 372 -15.97 0.32 -25.27
N VAL A 373 -15.21 -0.73 -25.62
CA VAL A 373 -15.49 -1.53 -26.82
C VAL A 373 -16.87 -2.17 -26.74
N THR A 374 -17.24 -2.72 -25.58
CA THR A 374 -18.57 -3.30 -25.34
C THR A 374 -19.67 -2.25 -25.53
N GLN A 375 -19.51 -1.02 -25.03
CA GLN A 375 -20.46 0.07 -25.27
C GLN A 375 -20.66 0.36 -26.76
N ARG A 376 -19.59 0.34 -27.56
CA ARG A 376 -19.67 0.55 -29.01
C ARG A 376 -20.42 -0.56 -29.74
N LEU A 377 -20.26 -1.80 -29.28
CA LEU A 377 -21.02 -2.93 -29.80
C LEU A 377 -22.50 -2.81 -29.43
N LEU A 378 -22.83 -2.39 -28.20
CA LEU A 378 -24.21 -2.10 -27.77
C LEU A 378 -24.84 -0.95 -28.59
N TYR A 379 -24.10 0.12 -28.87
CA TYR A 379 -24.54 1.20 -29.77
C TYR A 379 -24.84 0.69 -31.18
N ALA A 380 -24.04 -0.22 -31.70
CA ALA A 380 -24.27 -0.81 -33.02
C ALA A 380 -25.57 -1.65 -33.03
N VAL A 381 -25.84 -2.40 -31.99
CA VAL A 381 -27.10 -3.16 -31.80
C VAL A 381 -28.30 -2.19 -31.73
N GLU A 382 -28.25 -1.16 -30.87
CA GLU A 382 -29.31 -0.16 -30.72
C GLU A 382 -29.64 0.50 -32.05
N ARG A 383 -28.63 0.87 -32.82
CA ARG A 383 -28.77 1.53 -34.14
C ARG A 383 -29.07 0.58 -35.30
N LYS A 384 -29.12 -0.73 -35.00
CA LYS A 384 -29.27 -1.80 -36.01
C LYS A 384 -28.21 -1.67 -37.14
N SER A 385 -27.02 -1.22 -36.76
CA SER A 385 -25.86 -1.14 -37.65
C SER A 385 -25.00 -2.39 -37.51
N GLY A 386 -24.13 -2.66 -38.47
CA GLY A 386 -23.12 -3.69 -38.32
C GLY A 386 -22.12 -3.34 -37.24
N SER A 387 -21.35 -4.35 -36.77
CA SER A 387 -20.29 -4.15 -35.77
C SER A 387 -19.31 -3.04 -36.24
N PRO A 388 -18.94 -2.09 -35.38
CA PRO A 388 -17.95 -1.07 -35.68
C PRO A 388 -16.51 -1.61 -35.78
N TYR A 389 -16.31 -2.88 -35.53
CA TYR A 389 -15.02 -3.57 -35.54
C TYR A 389 -15.07 -4.80 -36.45
N THR A 390 -13.96 -5.08 -37.14
CA THR A 390 -13.74 -6.40 -37.73
C THR A 390 -13.38 -7.41 -36.66
N ASP A 391 -13.43 -8.68 -37.01
CA ASP A 391 -13.06 -9.76 -36.09
C ASP A 391 -11.57 -9.74 -35.78
N GLU A 392 -10.73 -9.42 -36.76
CA GLU A 392 -9.28 -9.29 -36.59
C GLU A 392 -8.94 -8.15 -35.61
N GLU A 393 -9.66 -7.03 -35.70
CA GLU A 393 -9.51 -5.94 -34.73
C GLU A 393 -9.92 -6.37 -33.32
N LEU A 394 -11.05 -7.07 -33.16
CA LEU A 394 -11.51 -7.55 -31.85
C LEU A 394 -10.55 -8.58 -31.25
N ILE A 395 -9.97 -9.47 -32.05
CA ILE A 395 -8.94 -10.42 -31.60
C ILE A 395 -7.71 -9.65 -31.09
N ALA A 396 -7.21 -8.70 -31.88
CA ALA A 396 -6.04 -7.89 -31.49
C ALA A 396 -6.31 -7.06 -30.22
N ILE A 397 -7.52 -6.53 -30.06
CA ILE A 397 -7.95 -5.83 -28.84
C ILE A 397 -7.98 -6.79 -27.65
N ALA A 398 -8.55 -8.00 -27.80
CA ALA A 398 -8.62 -9.01 -26.75
C ALA A 398 -7.23 -9.43 -26.25
N GLU A 399 -6.30 -9.69 -27.18
CA GLU A 399 -4.91 -10.04 -26.87
C GLU A 399 -4.22 -8.89 -26.12
N ARG A 400 -4.32 -7.66 -26.62
CA ARG A 400 -3.75 -6.47 -25.98
C ARG A 400 -4.32 -6.23 -24.58
N CYS A 401 -5.64 -6.31 -24.43
CA CYS A 401 -6.28 -6.15 -23.11
C CYS A 401 -5.81 -7.21 -22.11
N THR A 402 -5.59 -8.44 -22.56
CA THR A 402 -5.06 -9.52 -21.73
C THR A 402 -3.61 -9.22 -21.31
N GLU A 403 -2.76 -8.85 -22.25
CA GLU A 403 -1.36 -8.51 -21.99
C GLU A 403 -1.23 -7.31 -21.03
N ARG A 404 -1.99 -6.25 -21.29
CA ARG A 404 -1.98 -5.04 -20.46
C ARG A 404 -2.54 -5.27 -19.05
N ALA A 405 -3.57 -6.11 -18.91
CA ALA A 405 -4.08 -6.48 -17.59
C ALA A 405 -3.01 -7.21 -16.76
N ASP A 406 -2.19 -8.07 -17.38
CA ASP A 406 -1.05 -8.72 -16.71
C ASP A 406 0.06 -7.73 -16.37
N ALA A 407 0.36 -6.81 -17.29
CA ALA A 407 1.35 -5.75 -17.10
C ALA A 407 0.94 -4.80 -15.95
N ALA A 408 -0.33 -4.37 -15.88
CA ALA A 408 -0.86 -3.54 -14.81
C ALA A 408 -0.66 -4.19 -13.43
N ARG A 409 -1.02 -5.49 -13.29
CA ARG A 409 -0.77 -6.23 -12.04
C ARG A 409 0.71 -6.30 -11.67
N LYS A 410 1.63 -6.33 -12.63
CA LYS A 410 3.08 -6.30 -12.37
C LYS A 410 3.53 -4.94 -11.87
N VAL A 411 3.04 -3.84 -12.48
CA VAL A 411 3.29 -2.46 -12.01
C VAL A 411 2.77 -2.28 -10.60
N GLU A 412 1.52 -2.61 -10.33
CA GLU A 412 0.90 -2.49 -9.00
C GLU A 412 1.67 -3.27 -7.93
N ARG A 413 2.07 -4.52 -8.25
CA ARG A 413 2.89 -5.34 -7.35
C ARG A 413 4.28 -4.75 -7.11
N THR A 414 4.92 -4.19 -8.12
CA THR A 414 6.21 -3.51 -8.00
C THR A 414 6.07 -2.30 -7.10
N MET A 415 5.07 -1.48 -7.33
CA MET A 415 4.85 -0.28 -6.53
C MET A 415 4.43 -0.56 -5.09
N ARG A 416 3.71 -1.65 -4.84
CA ARG A 416 3.43 -2.13 -3.47
C ARG A 416 4.72 -2.48 -2.72
N LYS A 417 5.68 -3.11 -3.39
CA LYS A 417 7.01 -3.40 -2.82
C LYS A 417 7.81 -2.12 -2.56
N VAL A 418 7.81 -1.20 -3.51
CA VAL A 418 8.48 0.12 -3.37
C VAL A 418 7.88 0.89 -2.18
N ALA A 419 6.56 0.94 -2.06
CA ALA A 419 5.86 1.58 -0.95
C ALA A 419 6.21 0.94 0.40
N GLY A 420 6.23 -0.40 0.47
CA GLY A 420 6.64 -1.14 1.67
C GLY A 420 8.09 -0.88 2.06
N ALA A 421 9.01 -0.86 1.11
CA ALA A 421 10.42 -0.54 1.34
C ALA A 421 10.60 0.91 1.82
N ALA A 422 9.86 1.87 1.23
CA ALA A 422 9.89 3.27 1.63
C ALA A 422 9.39 3.47 3.06
N MET A 423 8.30 2.80 3.44
CA MET A 423 7.73 2.87 4.79
C MET A 423 8.67 2.32 5.86
N LEU A 424 9.50 1.33 5.52
CA LEU A 424 10.43 0.70 6.44
C LEU A 424 11.84 1.30 6.42
N ALA A 425 12.13 2.27 5.54
CA ALA A 425 13.48 2.80 5.32
C ALA A 425 14.16 3.34 6.60
N ASP A 426 13.40 4.02 7.46
CA ASP A 426 13.90 4.59 8.72
C ASP A 426 13.85 3.60 9.91
N ARG A 427 13.42 2.35 9.66
CA ARG A 427 13.20 1.33 10.68
C ARG A 427 14.22 0.18 10.64
N VAL A 428 15.35 0.40 9.96
CA VAL A 428 16.44 -0.58 9.91
C VAL A 428 16.97 -0.87 11.32
N GLY A 429 17.01 -2.15 11.69
CA GLY A 429 17.34 -2.63 13.03
C GLY A 429 16.12 -2.90 13.92
N ASP A 430 14.90 -2.54 13.50
CA ASP A 430 13.67 -2.90 14.23
C ASP A 430 13.34 -4.39 14.06
N SER A 431 12.63 -4.91 15.07
CA SER A 431 12.18 -6.30 15.13
C SER A 431 10.67 -6.38 14.91
N PHE A 432 10.25 -7.35 14.09
CA PHE A 432 8.85 -7.53 13.69
C PHE A 432 8.42 -8.98 13.87
N ALA A 433 7.14 -9.18 14.16
CA ALA A 433 6.49 -10.47 13.98
C ALA A 433 6.20 -10.67 12.49
N ALA A 434 6.43 -11.87 11.98
CA ALA A 434 6.26 -12.19 10.56
C ALA A 434 5.80 -13.63 10.38
N VAL A 435 5.17 -13.92 9.24
CA VAL A 435 4.81 -15.26 8.78
C VAL A 435 5.63 -15.60 7.55
N VAL A 436 6.16 -16.81 7.48
CA VAL A 436 6.90 -17.31 6.31
C VAL A 436 5.91 -17.57 5.17
N THR A 437 6.04 -16.81 4.07
CA THR A 437 5.16 -16.89 2.90
C THR A 437 5.74 -17.69 1.75
N GLY A 438 7.02 -18.03 1.81
CA GLY A 438 7.70 -18.84 0.80
C GLY A 438 9.04 -19.35 1.29
N ALA A 439 9.29 -20.64 1.11
CA ALA A 439 10.56 -21.30 1.37
C ALA A 439 10.96 -22.14 0.14
N SER A 440 12.06 -21.78 -0.51
CA SER A 440 12.54 -22.46 -1.72
C SER A 440 14.05 -22.33 -1.86
N ARG A 441 14.64 -23.06 -2.82
CA ARG A 441 16.07 -22.93 -3.17
C ARG A 441 16.44 -21.48 -3.63
N LYS A 442 15.47 -20.66 -4.02
CA LYS A 442 15.68 -19.26 -4.44
C LYS A 442 15.69 -18.28 -3.26
N GLY A 443 15.34 -18.74 -2.06
CA GLY A 443 15.32 -17.98 -0.81
C GLY A 443 14.04 -18.20 -0.03
N THR A 444 14.06 -17.71 1.20
CA THR A 444 12.93 -17.68 2.13
C THR A 444 12.38 -16.26 2.19
N TYR A 445 11.05 -16.16 2.14
CA TYR A 445 10.33 -14.89 2.15
C TYR A 445 9.37 -14.86 3.33
N VAL A 446 9.24 -13.71 3.94
CA VAL A 446 8.33 -13.47 5.06
C VAL A 446 7.44 -12.27 4.77
N ARG A 447 6.23 -12.28 5.33
CA ARG A 447 5.33 -11.13 5.40
C ARG A 447 5.21 -10.70 6.86
N LEU A 448 5.48 -9.44 7.15
CA LEU A 448 5.28 -8.87 8.47
C LEU A 448 3.79 -8.88 8.83
N VAL A 449 3.47 -9.12 10.10
CA VAL A 449 2.09 -9.06 10.59
C VAL A 449 1.57 -7.62 10.57
N SER A 450 2.42 -6.66 10.97
CA SER A 450 2.10 -5.23 10.91
C SER A 450 3.40 -4.40 10.81
N PRO A 451 3.48 -3.56 9.76
CA PRO A 451 2.66 -3.46 8.56
C PRO A 451 2.82 -4.69 7.66
N PRO A 452 1.86 -5.05 6.79
CA PRO A 452 1.91 -6.26 5.97
C PRO A 452 2.88 -6.14 4.77
N VAL A 453 4.17 -5.97 5.06
CA VAL A 453 5.25 -5.85 4.07
C VAL A 453 5.93 -7.19 3.86
N GLU A 454 6.11 -7.59 2.60
CA GLU A 454 6.89 -8.77 2.24
C GLU A 454 8.35 -8.42 2.05
N GLY A 455 9.24 -9.34 2.48
CA GLY A 455 10.66 -9.22 2.26
C GLY A 455 11.37 -10.57 2.33
N ARG A 456 12.65 -10.56 1.96
CA ARG A 456 13.49 -11.74 1.92
C ARG A 456 14.20 -11.92 3.26
N VAL A 457 14.27 -13.15 3.76
CA VAL A 457 15.16 -13.51 4.86
C VAL A 457 16.54 -13.80 4.28
N VAL A 458 17.51 -12.94 4.61
CA VAL A 458 18.90 -13.03 4.10
C VAL A 458 19.86 -13.65 5.11
N ARG A 459 19.39 -13.89 6.34
CA ARG A 459 20.15 -14.56 7.40
C ARG A 459 19.21 -15.38 8.28
N GLY A 460 19.62 -16.61 8.61
CA GLY A 460 18.88 -17.49 9.51
C GLY A 460 17.66 -18.14 8.87
N GLU A 461 17.64 -18.31 7.55
CA GLU A 461 16.55 -18.91 6.78
C GLU A 461 16.43 -20.43 6.90
N GLN A 462 17.44 -21.10 7.48
CA GLN A 462 17.48 -22.56 7.55
C GLN A 462 16.41 -23.10 8.52
N GLY A 463 15.66 -24.11 8.06
CA GLY A 463 14.64 -24.79 8.84
C GLY A 463 13.34 -24.00 9.01
N LEU A 464 13.12 -22.97 8.21
CA LEU A 464 11.85 -22.24 8.13
C LEU A 464 10.97 -22.85 7.05
N ASP A 465 9.72 -23.19 7.42
CA ASP A 465 8.70 -23.68 6.50
C ASP A 465 7.57 -22.65 6.32
N VAL A 466 6.85 -22.76 5.21
CA VAL A 466 5.71 -21.87 4.89
C VAL A 466 4.64 -22.02 5.97
N GLY A 467 4.17 -20.89 6.50
CA GLY A 467 3.20 -20.82 7.60
C GLY A 467 3.85 -20.61 8.98
N ASP A 468 5.18 -20.76 9.10
CA ASP A 468 5.86 -20.50 10.37
C ASP A 468 5.70 -19.05 10.81
N THR A 469 5.33 -18.86 12.08
CA THR A 469 5.35 -17.55 12.72
C THR A 469 6.72 -17.30 13.34
N VAL A 470 7.41 -16.27 12.86
CA VAL A 470 8.79 -15.96 13.25
C VAL A 470 8.95 -14.51 13.68
N ARG A 471 10.02 -14.21 14.40
CA ARG A 471 10.49 -12.85 14.62
C ARG A 471 11.66 -12.55 13.69
N VAL A 472 11.59 -11.41 13.01
CA VAL A 472 12.64 -10.99 12.09
C VAL A 472 13.10 -9.57 12.41
N THR A 473 14.39 -9.30 12.20
CA THR A 473 14.97 -7.96 12.28
C THR A 473 15.17 -7.41 10.87
N LEU A 474 14.75 -6.17 10.62
CA LEU A 474 14.99 -5.48 9.36
C LEU A 474 16.49 -5.17 9.22
N VAL A 475 17.11 -5.70 8.17
CA VAL A 475 18.55 -5.55 7.88
C VAL A 475 18.81 -4.38 6.94
N GLY A 476 17.91 -4.18 5.96
CA GLY A 476 18.05 -3.12 4.99
C GLY A 476 16.86 -3.01 4.07
N THR A 477 16.76 -1.87 3.38
CA THR A 477 15.77 -1.59 2.34
C THR A 477 16.45 -0.99 1.12
N ASP A 478 15.99 -1.37 -0.07
CA ASP A 478 16.30 -0.69 -1.34
C ASP A 478 14.97 -0.18 -1.91
N VAL A 479 14.67 1.09 -1.63
CA VAL A 479 13.39 1.70 -2.03
C VAL A 479 13.24 1.73 -3.54
N ALA A 480 14.33 1.98 -4.29
CA ALA A 480 14.27 2.06 -5.76
C ALA A 480 13.87 0.72 -6.40
N LYS A 481 14.28 -0.40 -5.80
CA LYS A 481 13.96 -1.75 -6.28
C LYS A 481 12.80 -2.39 -5.52
N GLY A 482 12.30 -1.76 -4.46
CA GLY A 482 11.28 -2.32 -3.59
C GLY A 482 11.74 -3.55 -2.82
N PHE A 483 13.04 -3.64 -2.47
CA PHE A 483 13.58 -4.76 -1.73
C PHE A 483 13.63 -4.47 -0.24
N VAL A 484 13.26 -5.47 0.55
CA VAL A 484 13.29 -5.44 2.00
C VAL A 484 13.96 -6.73 2.48
N ASP A 485 15.07 -6.59 3.19
CA ASP A 485 15.85 -7.71 3.69
C ASP A 485 15.71 -7.85 5.20
N PHE A 486 15.46 -9.07 5.64
CA PHE A 486 15.29 -9.43 7.04
C PHE A 486 16.34 -10.45 7.50
N ALA A 487 16.60 -10.48 8.80
CA ALA A 487 17.30 -11.57 9.47
C ALA A 487 16.34 -12.25 10.44
N HIS A 488 16.23 -13.57 10.39
CA HIS A 488 15.48 -14.35 11.37
C HIS A 488 16.14 -14.27 12.74
N GLU A 489 15.39 -13.95 13.77
CA GLU A 489 15.86 -13.88 15.15
C GLU A 489 15.90 -15.28 15.77
N THR A 490 17.04 -15.95 15.66
CA THR A 490 17.28 -17.12 16.51
C THR A 490 17.41 -16.68 17.98
N ALA A 491 17.16 -17.57 18.96
CA ALA A 491 17.26 -17.23 20.37
C ALA A 491 18.60 -16.59 20.78
N ASP A 492 19.70 -17.01 20.14
CA ASP A 492 21.02 -16.44 20.37
C ASP A 492 21.22 -15.08 19.68
N ALA A 493 20.66 -14.89 18.49
CA ALA A 493 20.68 -13.60 17.77
C ALA A 493 19.81 -12.56 18.49
N ALA A 494 18.65 -12.96 19.01
CA ALA A 494 17.75 -12.09 19.79
C ALA A 494 18.46 -11.60 21.07
N ARG A 495 19.12 -12.48 21.82
CA ARG A 495 19.91 -12.13 23.01
C ARG A 495 21.05 -11.16 22.67
N LYS A 496 21.76 -11.39 21.57
CA LYS A 496 22.86 -10.53 21.10
C LYS A 496 22.35 -9.14 20.67
N LEU A 497 21.22 -9.08 19.99
CA LEU A 497 20.58 -7.84 19.57
C LEU A 497 20.09 -7.02 20.77
N GLU A 498 19.42 -7.66 21.72
CA GLU A 498 18.95 -7.00 22.94
C GLU A 498 20.10 -6.46 23.79
N ARG A 499 21.19 -7.22 23.90
CA ARG A 499 22.42 -6.76 24.54
C ARG A 499 23.03 -5.53 23.82
N SER A 500 23.02 -5.52 22.50
CA SER A 500 23.48 -4.37 21.72
C SER A 500 22.58 -3.13 21.89
N ARG A 501 21.24 -3.30 21.86
CA ARG A 501 20.28 -2.21 22.10
C ARG A 501 20.43 -1.64 23.52
N ARG A 502 20.62 -2.49 24.52
CA ARG A 502 20.86 -2.06 25.90
C ARG A 502 22.13 -1.21 26.03
N LYS A 503 23.22 -1.61 25.36
CA LYS A 503 24.47 -0.86 25.34
C LYS A 503 24.33 0.51 24.68
N LYS A 504 23.63 0.60 23.53
CA LYS A 504 23.39 1.85 22.82
C LYS A 504 22.56 2.82 23.67
N ARG A 505 21.46 2.35 24.29
CA ARG A 505 20.64 3.15 25.21
C ARG A 505 21.44 3.65 26.42
N ALA A 506 22.29 2.80 27.01
CA ALA A 506 23.14 3.20 28.13
C ALA A 506 24.13 4.30 27.71
N ALA A 507 24.76 4.19 26.53
CA ALA A 507 25.66 5.19 26.00
C ALA A 507 24.94 6.53 25.73
N ASP A 508 23.71 6.50 25.25
CA ASP A 508 22.91 7.68 24.97
C ASP A 508 22.50 8.41 26.26
N VAL A 509 21.98 7.70 27.26
CA VAL A 509 21.63 8.24 28.58
C VAL A 509 22.83 8.85 29.29
N LEU A 510 23.99 8.21 29.17
CA LEU A 510 25.22 8.67 29.82
C LEU A 510 25.87 9.85 29.09
N ARG A 511 25.50 10.16 27.84
CA ARG A 511 26.09 11.25 27.03
C ARG A 511 26.02 12.61 27.76
N ALA A 512 24.90 12.91 28.41
CA ALA A 512 24.74 14.15 29.18
C ALA A 512 25.51 14.17 30.50
N GLN A 513 26.20 13.07 30.85
CA GLN A 513 26.93 12.92 32.10
C GLN A 513 28.44 12.77 31.93
N ILE A 514 28.95 13.06 30.71
CA ILE A 514 30.39 13.10 30.43
C ILE A 514 31.08 14.06 31.42
N GLY A 515 32.20 13.61 31.99
CA GLY A 515 32.96 14.34 33.02
C GLY A 515 32.50 14.09 34.44
N LYS A 516 31.37 13.42 34.68
CA LYS A 516 30.92 13.04 36.05
C LYS A 516 31.67 11.80 36.55
N GLN A 517 31.85 11.75 37.85
CA GLN A 517 32.42 10.60 38.56
C GLN A 517 31.30 9.62 38.99
N PHE A 518 31.61 8.32 38.89
CA PHE A 518 30.74 7.22 39.25
C PHE A 518 31.52 6.18 40.05
N GLU A 519 30.82 5.42 40.86
CA GLU A 519 31.31 4.18 41.40
C GLU A 519 31.04 3.04 40.44
N ALA A 520 32.01 2.18 40.19
CA ALA A 520 31.91 1.10 39.24
C ALA A 520 32.59 -0.18 39.76
N GLU A 521 31.99 -1.32 39.52
CA GLU A 521 32.56 -2.65 39.79
C GLU A 521 33.38 -3.11 38.59
N VAL A 522 34.58 -3.59 38.80
CA VAL A 522 35.42 -4.22 37.78
C VAL A 522 34.87 -5.57 37.39
N THR A 523 34.34 -5.70 36.18
CA THR A 523 33.70 -6.93 35.68
C THR A 523 34.61 -7.81 34.83
N GLY A 524 35.72 -7.28 34.34
CA GLY A 524 36.67 -8.04 33.55
C GLY A 524 38.01 -7.33 33.41
N VAL A 525 39.12 -8.11 33.46
CA VAL A 525 40.46 -7.64 33.19
C VAL A 525 41.11 -8.63 32.21
N THR A 526 41.50 -8.15 31.02
CA THR A 526 42.10 -8.94 29.96
C THR A 526 43.25 -8.13 29.30
N ASP A 527 44.04 -8.74 28.46
CA ASP A 527 45.07 -8.07 27.68
C ASP A 527 44.50 -6.95 26.76
N ALA A 528 43.22 -7.07 26.39
CA ALA A 528 42.53 -6.10 25.56
C ALA A 528 41.97 -4.90 26.36
N GLY A 529 41.97 -4.94 27.69
CA GLY A 529 41.54 -3.85 28.58
C GLY A 529 40.82 -4.28 29.85
N THR A 530 40.42 -3.29 30.64
CA THR A 530 39.63 -3.48 31.90
C THR A 530 38.22 -2.96 31.63
N TRP A 531 37.21 -3.78 32.01
CA TRP A 531 35.80 -3.44 31.89
C TRP A 531 35.21 -3.21 33.29
N VAL A 532 34.33 -2.21 33.36
CA VAL A 532 33.64 -1.83 34.58
C VAL A 532 32.15 -1.70 34.36
N ARG A 533 31.34 -1.99 35.35
CA ARG A 533 29.90 -1.79 35.40
C ARG A 533 29.58 -0.76 36.46
N LEU A 534 28.85 0.28 36.09
CA LEU A 534 28.40 1.30 37.06
C LEU A 534 27.50 0.67 38.14
N THR A 535 27.77 0.95 39.42
CA THR A 535 27.00 0.38 40.57
C THR A 535 25.55 0.81 40.56
N ASN A 536 25.22 1.96 39.91
CA ASN A 536 23.83 2.42 39.71
C ASN A 536 23.09 1.71 38.55
N GLY A 537 23.72 0.74 37.88
CA GLY A 537 23.12 -0.03 36.81
C GLY A 537 22.98 0.70 35.45
N MET A 538 23.43 1.95 35.34
CA MET A 538 23.25 2.79 34.13
C MET A 538 24.06 2.31 32.92
N GLY A 539 25.10 1.52 33.09
CA GLY A 539 25.89 1.01 31.96
C GLY A 539 27.17 0.26 32.32
N GLU A 540 27.74 -0.35 31.30
CA GLU A 540 29.06 -0.99 31.34
C GLU A 540 29.97 -0.34 30.29
N GLY A 541 31.24 -0.20 30.59
CA GLY A 541 32.21 0.37 29.66
C GLY A 541 33.64 -0.02 29.95
N ARG A 542 34.55 0.50 29.14
CA ARG A 542 35.98 0.18 29.24
C ARG A 542 36.72 1.28 29.97
N VAL A 543 37.65 0.92 30.88
CA VAL A 543 38.61 1.84 31.44
C VAL A 543 39.75 2.03 30.41
N VAL A 544 39.86 3.22 29.87
CA VAL A 544 40.85 3.56 28.84
C VAL A 544 42.06 4.36 29.37
N ARG A 545 41.95 4.81 30.65
CA ARG A 545 43.01 5.56 31.34
C ARG A 545 43.07 5.23 32.81
N GLY A 546 44.26 5.39 33.46
CA GLY A 546 44.45 5.21 34.87
C GLY A 546 44.71 3.74 35.26
N PHE A 547 45.61 3.07 34.51
CA PHE A 547 45.95 1.66 34.74
C PHE A 547 46.74 1.50 36.05
N ASN A 548 46.05 1.10 37.10
CA ASN A 548 46.62 0.41 38.27
C ASN A 548 46.17 -1.06 38.20
N PRO A 549 46.78 -2.00 38.91
CA PRO A 549 46.37 -3.40 38.87
C PRO A 549 44.98 -3.55 39.51
N LEU A 550 43.94 -3.29 38.69
CA LEU A 550 42.56 -3.52 39.03
C LEU A 550 42.26 -5.02 38.98
N LYS A 551 41.49 -5.52 39.95
CA LYS A 551 41.09 -6.93 40.00
C LYS A 551 39.58 -7.02 39.84
N VAL A 552 39.10 -8.05 39.18
CA VAL A 552 37.68 -8.35 39.07
C VAL A 552 36.99 -8.39 40.44
N GLY A 553 35.84 -7.76 40.59
CA GLY A 553 35.08 -7.61 41.83
C GLY A 553 35.47 -6.38 42.69
N MET A 554 36.51 -5.62 42.32
CA MET A 554 36.79 -4.36 42.99
C MET A 554 35.78 -3.26 42.60
N THR A 555 35.31 -2.49 43.58
CA THR A 555 34.58 -1.24 43.35
C THR A 555 35.57 -0.09 43.30
N VAL A 556 35.51 0.69 42.26
CA VAL A 556 36.48 1.76 41.97
C VAL A 556 35.78 3.05 41.47
N PRO A 557 36.31 4.22 41.81
CA PRO A 557 35.79 5.48 41.24
C PRO A 557 36.30 5.63 39.83
N VAL A 558 35.36 5.92 38.91
CA VAL A 558 35.64 6.18 37.47
C VAL A 558 35.01 7.47 37.03
N VAL A 559 35.65 8.18 36.10
CA VAL A 559 35.08 9.36 35.41
C VAL A 559 34.71 8.97 34.02
N LEU A 560 33.49 9.32 33.59
CA LEU A 560 33.01 9.09 32.23
C LEU A 560 33.72 10.03 31.27
N LEU A 561 34.45 9.48 30.29
CA LEU A 561 35.22 10.23 29.32
C LEU A 561 34.47 10.47 28.03
N ARG A 562 33.81 9.44 27.50
CA ARG A 562 33.19 9.46 26.19
C ARG A 562 32.10 8.40 26.10
N THR A 563 31.08 8.67 25.29
CA THR A 563 30.06 7.71 24.88
C THR A 563 29.95 7.70 23.35
N ASP A 564 29.62 6.55 22.79
CA ASP A 564 29.28 6.36 21.38
C ASP A 564 27.94 5.61 21.30
N SER A 565 26.87 6.36 21.09
CA SER A 565 25.50 5.79 21.04
C SER A 565 25.25 4.98 19.75
N VAL A 566 26.05 5.17 18.70
CA VAL A 566 25.92 4.39 17.44
C VAL A 566 26.43 2.97 17.66
N HIS A 567 27.57 2.81 18.32
CA HIS A 567 28.19 1.51 18.57
C HIS A 567 27.94 0.97 19.98
N GLY A 568 27.43 1.78 20.92
CA GLY A 568 27.16 1.42 22.31
C GLY A 568 28.43 1.34 23.15
N PHE A 569 29.46 2.13 22.82
CA PHE A 569 30.70 2.19 23.61
C PHE A 569 30.64 3.28 24.67
N ILE A 570 31.24 2.96 25.84
CA ILE A 570 31.36 3.86 26.98
C ILE A 570 32.79 3.74 27.49
N ASP A 571 33.52 4.82 27.51
CA ASP A 571 34.92 4.89 27.96
C ASP A 571 35.03 5.64 29.28
N PHE A 572 35.75 5.05 30.23
CA PHE A 572 35.99 5.58 31.57
C PHE A 572 37.47 5.82 31.84
N GLU A 573 37.74 6.67 32.82
CA GLU A 573 39.06 6.83 33.45
C GLU A 573 38.98 6.41 34.91
N TYR A 574 39.87 5.55 35.36
CA TYR A 574 40.02 5.23 36.77
C TYR A 574 40.74 6.39 37.47
N VAL A 575 40.21 6.77 38.66
CA VAL A 575 40.64 7.98 39.36
C VAL A 575 41.29 7.63 40.66
N THR A 576 42.57 8.01 40.83
CA THR A 576 43.30 7.92 42.08
C THR A 576 43.34 9.29 42.78
N GLY A 577 42.59 9.46 43.83
CA GLY A 577 42.91 10.22 45.05
C GLY A 577 43.02 11.75 45.03
N ASP A 578 42.40 12.58 44.14
CA ASP A 578 42.21 14.02 44.38
C ASP A 578 40.90 14.54 43.77
N GLN A 579 39.89 14.58 44.60
CA GLN A 579 38.49 14.85 44.15
C GLN A 579 38.31 16.24 43.51
N LYS A 580 38.97 17.30 44.05
CA LYS A 580 38.85 18.65 43.49
C LYS A 580 39.54 18.84 42.14
N LYS A 581 40.65 18.17 41.91
CA LYS A 581 41.40 18.19 40.66
C LYS A 581 40.65 17.43 39.57
N ASN A 582 39.98 16.35 39.93
CA ASN A 582 39.24 15.50 39.03
C ASN A 582 37.91 16.15 38.64
N GLU A 583 37.20 16.82 39.54
CA GLU A 583 35.98 17.60 39.21
C GLU A 583 36.28 18.76 38.27
N ARG A 584 37.43 19.42 38.43
CA ARG A 584 37.85 20.51 37.54
C ARG A 584 38.18 20.00 36.14
N LEU A 585 38.86 18.85 36.04
CA LEU A 585 39.17 18.22 34.78
C LEU A 585 37.90 17.69 34.09
N GLY A 586 36.95 17.12 34.84
CA GLY A 586 35.65 16.69 34.36
C GLY A 586 34.85 17.82 33.73
N ARG A 587 34.77 18.97 34.38
CA ARG A 587 34.12 20.17 33.84
C ARG A 587 34.76 20.66 32.53
N LYS A 588 36.09 20.64 32.45
CA LYS A 588 36.81 21.03 31.21
C LYS A 588 36.56 20.07 30.05
N ARG A 589 36.47 18.78 30.32
CA ARG A 589 36.14 17.74 29.32
C ARG A 589 34.71 17.88 28.81
N ALA A 590 33.73 18.06 29.69
CA ALA A 590 32.34 18.26 29.32
C ALA A 590 32.14 19.56 28.47
N MET A 591 32.91 20.62 28.79
CA MET A 591 32.88 21.83 28.00
C MET A 591 33.50 21.62 26.60
N ALA A 592 34.61 20.91 26.52
CA ALA A 592 35.25 20.58 25.23
C ALA A 592 34.37 19.70 24.35
N GLU A 593 33.59 18.78 24.93
CA GLU A 593 32.61 17.95 24.20
C GLU A 593 31.50 18.77 23.57
N ARG A 594 30.95 19.74 24.31
CA ARG A 594 29.92 20.67 23.81
C ARG A 594 30.38 21.55 22.66
N LEU A 595 31.70 21.74 22.57
CA LEU A 595 32.32 22.65 21.59
C LEU A 595 32.83 21.91 20.35
N LEU A 596 32.70 20.60 20.25
CA LEU A 596 33.15 19.84 19.08
C LEU A 596 32.50 20.31 17.77
N ASP A 597 31.19 20.53 17.81
CA ASP A 597 30.41 20.95 16.63
C ASP A 597 30.51 22.46 16.36
N ARG A 598 31.24 23.20 17.22
CA ARG A 598 31.42 24.64 17.15
C ARG A 598 32.86 25.05 16.79
N VAL A 599 33.67 24.10 16.36
CA VAL A 599 35.04 24.37 15.83
C VAL A 599 34.90 25.21 14.56
N GLY A 600 35.55 26.36 14.56
CA GLY A 600 35.43 27.41 13.53
C GLY A 600 34.60 28.61 13.94
N ASP A 601 33.81 28.53 15.02
CA ASP A 601 33.03 29.64 15.55
C ASP A 601 33.94 30.71 16.15
N SER A 602 33.49 32.00 16.09
CA SER A 602 34.14 33.14 16.68
C SER A 602 33.48 33.56 17.99
N PHE A 603 34.29 33.91 18.97
CA PHE A 603 33.85 34.33 20.30
C PHE A 603 34.54 35.63 20.72
N ASP A 604 33.82 36.47 21.44
CA ASP A 604 34.45 37.55 22.19
C ASP A 604 35.04 36.99 23.48
N ALA A 605 36.28 37.32 23.78
CA ALA A 605 37.02 36.73 24.89
C ALA A 605 37.81 37.80 25.65
N SER A 606 38.08 37.52 26.91
CA SER A 606 38.99 38.34 27.74
C SER A 606 40.21 37.52 28.10
N VAL A 607 41.37 38.15 28.08
CA VAL A 607 42.65 37.53 28.51
C VAL A 607 42.68 37.42 30.02
N THR A 608 42.81 36.22 30.54
CA THR A 608 42.79 35.91 32.00
C THR A 608 44.17 35.56 32.57
N GLY A 609 45.13 35.31 31.72
CA GLY A 609 46.51 35.01 32.15
C GLY A 609 47.49 35.02 31.02
N VAL A 610 48.64 35.60 31.23
CA VAL A 610 49.77 35.65 30.27
C VAL A 610 51.03 35.15 30.95
N THR A 611 51.66 34.15 30.35
CA THR A 611 52.95 33.57 30.76
C THR A 611 53.88 33.44 29.54
N PRO A 612 55.18 33.30 29.75
CA PRO A 612 56.11 33.08 28.61
C PRO A 612 55.71 31.84 27.73
N LYS A 613 55.03 30.89 28.31
CA LYS A 613 54.65 29.61 27.64
C LYS A 613 53.24 29.58 27.10
N ALA A 614 52.29 30.37 27.68
CA ALA A 614 50.89 30.29 27.29
C ALA A 614 50.12 31.57 27.63
N THR A 615 49.13 31.91 26.83
CA THR A 615 48.08 32.94 27.13
C THR A 615 46.75 32.25 27.32
N TRP A 616 46.07 32.55 28.40
CA TRP A 616 44.80 31.98 28.76
C TRP A 616 43.67 33.00 28.57
N ILE A 617 42.54 32.54 28.12
CA ILE A 617 41.38 33.36 27.83
C ILE A 617 40.10 32.77 28.43
N VAL A 618 39.09 33.60 28.62
CA VAL A 618 37.71 33.17 28.86
C VAL A 618 36.85 33.80 27.76
N ALA A 619 36.17 32.95 27.00
CA ALA A 619 35.41 33.32 25.80
C ALA A 619 33.92 33.07 25.98
N GLY A 620 33.11 33.93 25.36
CA GLY A 620 31.64 33.82 25.27
C GLY A 620 30.89 33.98 26.60
N GLU A 621 29.56 34.04 26.54
CA GLU A 621 28.68 34.08 27.70
C GLU A 621 28.79 32.84 28.60
N GLU A 622 29.08 31.67 28.01
CA GLU A 622 29.29 30.41 28.70
C GLU A 622 30.63 30.32 29.47
N ARG A 623 31.44 31.36 29.46
CA ARG A 623 32.74 31.48 30.13
C ARG A 623 33.69 30.34 29.82
N ILE A 624 33.88 30.04 28.53
CA ILE A 624 34.74 28.97 28.03
C ILE A 624 36.21 29.29 28.36
N GLU A 625 36.83 28.51 29.24
CA GLU A 625 38.26 28.62 29.52
C GLU A 625 39.09 27.94 28.42
N GLY A 626 39.86 28.67 27.67
CA GLY A 626 40.71 28.18 26.58
C GLY A 626 42.11 28.70 26.59
N ARG A 627 42.98 28.11 25.75
CA ARG A 627 44.36 28.58 25.54
C ARG A 627 44.46 29.21 24.16
N LEU A 628 44.95 30.44 24.13
CA LEU A 628 45.25 31.14 22.88
C LEU A 628 46.53 30.60 22.24
N VAL A 629 46.40 29.89 21.11
CA VAL A 629 47.53 29.24 20.44
C VAL A 629 48.19 30.11 19.35
N ARG A 630 47.47 31.10 18.81
CA ARG A 630 47.95 32.03 17.78
C ARG A 630 47.65 33.48 18.22
N GLY A 631 48.42 34.46 17.75
CA GLY A 631 48.16 35.90 18.00
C GLY A 631 48.46 36.36 19.44
N ARG A 632 49.42 35.75 20.15
CA ARG A 632 49.70 35.97 21.59
C ARG A 632 50.56 37.21 21.91
N ARG A 633 51.21 37.86 20.89
CA ARG A 633 52.19 38.95 21.14
C ARG A 633 51.46 40.23 21.55
N GLY A 634 51.95 40.86 22.63
CA GLY A 634 51.49 42.16 23.07
C GLY A 634 50.22 42.19 23.92
N LEU A 635 49.64 41.05 24.22
CA LEU A 635 48.43 40.96 25.04
C LEU A 635 48.73 41.02 26.53
N GLN A 636 47.86 41.74 27.27
CA GLN A 636 47.90 41.86 28.73
C GLN A 636 46.62 41.26 29.37
N VAL A 637 46.69 40.90 30.63
CA VAL A 637 45.53 40.45 31.39
C VAL A 637 44.50 41.56 31.44
N GLY A 638 43.23 41.23 31.04
CA GLY A 638 42.14 42.17 30.95
C GLY A 638 41.84 42.62 29.51
N ASP A 639 42.69 42.32 28.54
CA ASP A 639 42.41 42.69 27.14
C ASP A 639 41.21 41.94 26.60
N GLY A 640 40.29 42.68 25.94
CA GLY A 640 39.18 42.14 25.16
C GLY A 640 39.66 41.81 23.74
N ILE A 641 39.48 40.59 23.31
CA ILE A 641 39.88 40.10 21.98
C ILE A 641 38.79 39.24 21.35
N ARG A 642 38.80 39.13 20.02
CA ARG A 642 37.97 38.19 19.30
C ARG A 642 38.79 36.97 18.89
N VAL A 643 38.32 35.78 19.21
CA VAL A 643 39.00 34.53 18.99
C VAL A 643 38.15 33.56 18.18
N VAL A 644 38.82 32.63 17.46
CA VAL A 644 38.17 31.52 16.74
C VAL A 644 38.55 30.20 17.43
N LEU A 645 37.57 29.37 17.68
CA LEU A 645 37.79 28.04 18.23
C LEU A 645 38.47 27.16 17.19
N LEU A 646 39.73 26.80 17.43
CA LEU A 646 40.51 25.99 16.51
C LEU A 646 40.40 24.50 16.82
N ARG A 647 40.22 24.13 18.09
CA ARG A 647 40.24 22.74 18.54
C ARG A 647 39.55 22.61 19.90
N ALA A 648 38.74 21.58 20.01
CA ALA A 648 38.23 21.06 21.28
C ALA A 648 38.68 19.58 21.41
N ASP A 649 39.31 19.22 22.56
CA ASP A 649 39.75 17.88 22.88
C ASP A 649 39.06 17.40 24.15
N PRO A 650 37.94 16.70 24.04
CA PRO A 650 37.17 16.23 25.20
C PRO A 650 37.95 15.19 26.02
N VAL A 651 38.87 14.49 25.41
CA VAL A 651 39.69 13.45 26.10
C VAL A 651 40.71 14.09 27.03
N ARG A 652 41.28 15.22 26.65
CA ARG A 652 42.28 15.94 27.46
C ARG A 652 41.71 17.16 28.18
N GLY A 653 40.48 17.59 27.84
CA GLY A 653 39.82 18.79 28.33
C GLY A 653 40.51 20.07 27.86
N PHE A 654 41.08 20.06 26.65
CA PHE A 654 41.73 21.23 26.03
C PHE A 654 40.80 21.93 25.07
N ILE A 655 40.83 23.25 25.09
CA ILE A 655 40.15 24.12 24.18
C ILE A 655 41.17 25.16 23.71
N ASP A 656 41.43 25.17 22.39
CA ASP A 656 42.49 25.98 21.76
C ASP A 656 41.86 26.93 20.74
#